data_a77cf9c4c7229f80b24e2452d62f4aa0
#
_entry.id   a77cf9c4c7229f80b24e2452d62f4aa0
#
_cell.length_a   1.000
_cell.length_b   1.000
_cell.length_c   1.000
_cell.angle_alpha   90.00
_cell.angle_beta   90.00
_cell.angle_gamma   90.00
#
_symmetry.space_group_name_H-M   'P 1'
#
loop_
_entity.id
_entity.type
_entity.pdbx_description
1 polymer ?
#
loop_
_entity_poly.entity_id
_entity_poly.type
_entity_poly.pdbx_seq_one_letter_code
_entity_poly.pdbx_strand_id
1 'polypeptide(L)'
;MSNVRRVYVEKKPAFAVQAKELKHEVSSYLGIKSVTAVRVLIRYDVENISDEVFDKACKTVFAEPPVDDLYLENFEAAESSRIFSVEFLPGQFDQRADSAVQCVQFLDENAQPIIRSATTYVIEGTISDEEFDAIKHHCINPVDSRETGLQKPETLVTVFPEPEDVKIFDGFKEMPEAELKELYDSLNLAMTFKDFQHIQHYFKEEEKRDPSMTEIRVLDTYWSDHCRHTTFSTELTDVKFDEGDYKAPIVDTYKKYLADREELYKGRKDKFVCLMDLALMAMKKLKAEGKLADQEESDEINACSIVVPVDVDGKEEEWLINFKNETHNHPTEIEPFGGAATCLGGAIRDPLSGRTYVYQAMRVTGAADPTVSVKETLKGKLPQKKLVRSAAHGYSSYGNQIGLATGYVKEVYHPNYVAKRMEIGAVMGAAPRRAVIRENSDPGDIIILLGGRTGRDGIGGATGSSKVHTEASIEVCGAEVQKGNAPTERKIQRMFRREEVSHIIKKCNDFGAGGVSVAIGELAAGLRVDLDKVPKKYAGLDGTEIAISESQERMAVVVDPKDVDTFLGYANEENLEAIPVAVVTEDPRLVLVWRGKEIVNISRAFLDTNGAHQETTVEVEIPNKEGNLFEERPDVAD
;
A
#
# COMPACT_ATOMS: atom_id res chain seq x y z
N MET A 1 23.72 -29.93 16.60
CA MET A 1 23.35 -30.10 15.17
C MET A 1 22.16 -29.20 14.93
N SER A 2 22.15 -28.47 13.84
CA SER A 2 21.03 -27.58 13.48
C SER A 2 19.74 -28.40 13.29
N ASN A 3 18.64 -27.93 13.86
CA ASN A 3 17.30 -28.50 13.64
C ASN A 3 16.69 -28.02 12.30
N VAL A 4 17.41 -27.14 11.60
CA VAL A 4 16.98 -26.59 10.31
C VAL A 4 17.31 -27.57 9.20
N ARG A 5 16.35 -27.84 8.35
CA ARG A 5 16.51 -28.57 7.10
C ARG A 5 16.51 -27.59 5.94
N ARG A 6 17.35 -27.82 4.97
CA ARG A 6 17.47 -26.96 3.81
C ARG A 6 17.07 -27.67 2.53
N VAL A 7 16.29 -27.00 1.71
CA VAL A 7 15.88 -27.46 0.38
C VAL A 7 16.23 -26.39 -0.64
N TYR A 8 16.82 -26.81 -1.75
CA TYR A 8 16.99 -25.96 -2.94
C TYR A 8 16.13 -26.51 -4.07
N VAL A 9 15.45 -25.63 -4.76
CA VAL A 9 14.54 -25.96 -5.85
C VAL A 9 14.93 -25.16 -7.08
N GLU A 10 15.20 -25.84 -8.17
CA GLU A 10 15.63 -25.25 -9.44
C GLU A 10 14.66 -25.64 -10.56
N LYS A 11 14.25 -24.69 -11.36
CA LYS A 11 13.46 -25.01 -12.55
C LYS A 11 14.32 -25.79 -13.57
N LYS A 12 13.79 -26.89 -14.08
CA LYS A 12 14.44 -27.65 -15.18
C LYS A 12 14.72 -26.72 -16.37
N PRO A 13 15.75 -26.98 -17.18
CA PRO A 13 16.23 -26.07 -18.23
C PRO A 13 15.16 -25.55 -19.19
N ALA A 14 14.13 -26.35 -19.51
CA ALA A 14 13.02 -25.92 -20.34
C ALA A 14 12.19 -24.81 -19.71
N PHE A 15 12.05 -24.80 -18.37
CA PHE A 15 11.21 -23.92 -17.57
C PHE A 15 12.00 -22.82 -16.83
N ALA A 16 13.33 -22.80 -16.94
CA ALA A 16 14.21 -21.87 -16.23
C ALA A 16 14.19 -20.46 -16.86
N VAL A 17 13.01 -19.83 -16.89
CA VAL A 17 12.80 -18.50 -17.51
C VAL A 17 13.61 -17.45 -16.78
N GLN A 18 13.52 -17.39 -15.44
CA GLN A 18 14.21 -16.40 -14.61
C GLN A 18 15.74 -16.45 -14.80
N ALA A 19 16.33 -17.63 -14.87
CA ALA A 19 17.77 -17.80 -15.11
C ALA A 19 18.18 -17.31 -16.52
N LYS A 20 17.37 -17.59 -17.54
CA LYS A 20 17.58 -17.12 -18.91
C LYS A 20 17.47 -15.60 -19.02
N GLU A 21 16.47 -15.02 -18.37
CA GLU A 21 16.27 -13.57 -18.33
C GLU A 21 17.42 -12.87 -17.62
N LEU A 22 17.83 -13.35 -16.43
CA LEU A 22 18.97 -12.77 -15.72
C LEU A 22 20.26 -12.85 -16.54
N LYS A 23 20.52 -14.00 -17.20
CA LYS A 23 21.67 -14.11 -18.11
C LYS A 23 21.60 -13.07 -19.23
N HIS A 24 20.42 -12.89 -19.83
CA HIS A 24 20.22 -11.88 -20.87
C HIS A 24 20.45 -10.46 -20.34
N GLU A 25 19.92 -10.14 -19.18
CA GLU A 25 20.11 -8.82 -18.54
C GLU A 25 21.58 -8.53 -18.22
N VAL A 26 22.27 -9.49 -17.60
CA VAL A 26 23.69 -9.37 -17.30
C VAL A 26 24.48 -9.11 -18.57
N SER A 27 24.21 -9.83 -19.66
CA SER A 27 24.96 -9.68 -20.90
C SER A 27 24.60 -8.45 -21.72
N SER A 28 23.31 -8.08 -21.80
CA SER A 28 22.81 -7.02 -22.68
C SER A 28 22.70 -5.67 -21.97
N TYR A 29 22.33 -5.65 -20.71
CA TYR A 29 22.07 -4.42 -19.96
C TYR A 29 23.26 -4.01 -19.10
N LEU A 30 23.85 -4.96 -18.34
CA LEU A 30 25.10 -4.67 -17.60
C LEU A 30 26.35 -4.71 -18.50
N GLY A 31 26.24 -5.28 -19.71
CA GLY A 31 27.35 -5.39 -20.66
C GLY A 31 28.39 -6.46 -20.32
N ILE A 32 28.12 -7.31 -19.32
CA ILE A 32 29.04 -8.35 -18.84
C ILE A 32 28.92 -9.58 -19.76
N LYS A 33 29.89 -9.78 -20.63
CA LYS A 33 29.91 -10.86 -21.63
C LYS A 33 30.63 -12.13 -21.16
N SER A 34 31.32 -12.07 -20.03
CA SER A 34 32.09 -13.14 -19.41
C SER A 34 31.19 -14.25 -18.81
N VAL A 35 29.90 -13.99 -18.58
CA VAL A 35 28.95 -14.94 -18.03
C VAL A 35 28.49 -15.95 -19.09
N THR A 36 28.77 -17.23 -18.87
CA THR A 36 28.42 -18.34 -19.78
C THR A 36 27.08 -18.98 -19.42
N ALA A 37 26.80 -19.14 -18.12
CA ALA A 37 25.51 -19.68 -17.66
C ALA A 37 25.07 -18.98 -16.34
N VAL A 38 23.77 -19.01 -16.09
CA VAL A 38 23.16 -18.58 -14.84
C VAL A 38 22.16 -19.65 -14.40
N ARG A 39 22.20 -19.99 -13.11
CA ARG A 39 21.18 -20.82 -12.47
C ARG A 39 20.54 -20.02 -11.35
N VAL A 40 19.25 -20.24 -11.14
CA VAL A 40 18.48 -19.61 -10.06
C VAL A 40 17.77 -20.70 -9.29
N LEU A 41 18.11 -20.80 -8.02
CA LEU A 41 17.52 -21.78 -7.12
C LEU A 41 16.75 -21.05 -6.00
N ILE A 42 15.55 -21.51 -5.72
CA ILE A 42 14.81 -21.08 -4.53
C ILE A 42 15.27 -21.93 -3.36
N ARG A 43 15.76 -21.28 -2.30
CA ARG A 43 16.16 -21.92 -1.05
C ARG A 43 15.01 -21.84 -0.05
N TYR A 44 14.67 -22.93 0.58
CA TYR A 44 13.83 -22.97 1.77
C TYR A 44 14.65 -23.50 2.94
N ASP A 45 14.67 -22.75 4.03
CA ASP A 45 15.12 -23.19 5.34
C ASP A 45 13.89 -23.48 6.18
N VAL A 46 13.79 -24.69 6.72
CA VAL A 46 12.58 -25.24 7.37
C VAL A 46 12.93 -25.79 8.74
N GLU A 47 12.22 -25.38 9.77
CA GLU A 47 12.36 -25.85 11.14
C GLU A 47 10.98 -26.19 11.72
N ASN A 48 10.96 -27.02 12.77
CA ASN A 48 9.76 -27.42 13.49
C ASN A 48 8.72 -28.16 12.62
N ILE A 49 9.19 -29.18 11.91
CA ILE A 49 8.37 -30.03 11.06
C ILE A 49 8.78 -31.51 11.24
N SER A 50 7.83 -32.44 11.24
CA SER A 50 8.13 -33.88 11.30
C SER A 50 8.78 -34.41 10.00
N ASP A 51 9.48 -35.54 10.08
CA ASP A 51 10.12 -36.15 8.90
C ASP A 51 9.08 -36.49 7.83
N GLU A 52 7.97 -37.08 8.24
CA GLU A 52 6.89 -37.49 7.32
C GLU A 52 6.28 -36.28 6.58
N VAL A 53 5.99 -35.20 7.30
CA VAL A 53 5.40 -33.98 6.70
C VAL A 53 6.42 -33.28 5.81
N PHE A 54 7.71 -33.25 6.21
CA PHE A 54 8.77 -32.69 5.40
C PHE A 54 8.94 -33.43 4.07
N ASP A 55 8.95 -34.76 4.10
CA ASP A 55 9.07 -35.59 2.88
C ASP A 55 7.90 -35.40 1.91
N LYS A 56 6.68 -35.21 2.43
CA LYS A 56 5.50 -34.83 1.65
C LYS A 56 5.65 -33.42 1.08
N ALA A 57 6.05 -32.46 1.91
CA ALA A 57 6.21 -31.05 1.52
C ALA A 57 7.27 -30.88 0.41
N CYS A 58 8.34 -31.64 0.43
CA CYS A 58 9.35 -31.66 -0.65
C CYS A 58 8.77 -31.96 -2.03
N LYS A 59 7.69 -32.73 -2.10
CA LYS A 59 7.07 -33.18 -3.37
C LYS A 59 5.81 -32.41 -3.74
N THR A 60 5.22 -31.63 -2.83
CA THR A 60 3.90 -31.02 -3.01
C THR A 60 3.84 -29.54 -2.65
N VAL A 61 4.78 -29.04 -1.83
CA VAL A 61 4.82 -27.66 -1.36
C VAL A 61 6.05 -26.94 -1.92
N PHE A 62 7.25 -27.49 -1.70
CA PHE A 62 8.48 -26.80 -2.07
C PHE A 62 8.81 -26.94 -3.56
N ALA A 63 8.46 -28.05 -4.18
CA ALA A 63 8.75 -28.33 -5.59
C ALA A 63 7.57 -28.98 -6.32
N GLU A 64 7.53 -28.75 -7.62
CA GLU A 64 6.65 -29.42 -8.58
C GLU A 64 7.49 -30.39 -9.43
N PRO A 65 7.54 -31.69 -9.12
CA PRO A 65 8.45 -32.64 -9.74
C PRO A 65 8.49 -32.70 -11.28
N PRO A 66 7.38 -32.40 -12.00
CA PRO A 66 7.42 -32.34 -13.47
C PRO A 66 8.30 -31.20 -14.02
N VAL A 67 8.43 -30.08 -13.31
CA VAL A 67 9.09 -28.85 -13.79
C VAL A 67 10.29 -28.44 -12.95
N ASP A 68 10.47 -29.06 -11.77
CA ASP A 68 11.51 -28.72 -10.81
C ASP A 68 12.46 -29.88 -10.56
N ASP A 69 13.72 -29.55 -10.26
CA ASP A 69 14.71 -30.38 -9.62
C ASP A 69 14.88 -29.92 -8.17
N LEU A 70 14.87 -30.87 -7.23
CA LEU A 70 14.97 -30.60 -5.80
C LEU A 70 16.26 -31.20 -5.24
N TYR A 71 16.99 -30.41 -4.46
CA TYR A 71 18.21 -30.80 -3.79
C TYR A 71 18.07 -30.62 -2.28
N LEU A 72 18.43 -31.66 -1.52
CA LEU A 72 18.43 -31.62 -0.06
C LEU A 72 19.79 -31.21 0.45
N GLU A 73 19.82 -30.25 1.36
CA GLU A 73 20.97 -29.68 2.04
C GLU A 73 22.00 -28.98 1.15
N ASN A 74 22.39 -29.57 0.02
CA ASN A 74 23.40 -29.04 -0.90
C ASN A 74 23.01 -29.31 -2.35
N PHE A 75 23.55 -28.54 -3.27
CA PHE A 75 23.48 -28.76 -4.72
C PHE A 75 24.87 -28.70 -5.33
N GLU A 76 25.03 -29.32 -6.49
CA GLU A 76 26.30 -29.31 -7.21
C GLU A 76 26.44 -28.04 -8.06
N ALA A 77 27.62 -27.44 -8.03
CA ALA A 77 28.04 -26.35 -8.91
C ALA A 77 29.50 -26.56 -9.32
N ALA A 78 29.89 -26.00 -10.45
CA ALA A 78 31.28 -26.07 -10.91
C ALA A 78 32.18 -25.28 -9.91
N GLU A 79 33.40 -25.75 -9.67
CA GLU A 79 34.35 -25.07 -8.76
C GLU A 79 34.62 -23.60 -9.14
N SER A 80 34.51 -23.26 -10.41
CA SER A 80 34.68 -21.90 -10.92
C SER A 80 33.44 -21.03 -10.79
N SER A 81 32.29 -21.56 -10.32
CA SER A 81 31.06 -20.82 -10.18
C SER A 81 31.13 -19.83 -9.04
N ARG A 82 30.60 -18.64 -9.27
CA ARG A 82 30.39 -17.61 -8.22
C ARG A 82 28.95 -17.73 -7.72
N ILE A 83 28.78 -17.87 -6.40
CA ILE A 83 27.46 -18.12 -5.78
C ILE A 83 27.17 -17.05 -4.73
N PHE A 84 25.97 -16.52 -4.73
CA PHE A 84 25.42 -15.70 -3.66
C PHE A 84 23.95 -15.97 -3.46
N SER A 85 23.43 -15.69 -2.28
CA SER A 85 22.01 -15.82 -1.96
C SER A 85 21.45 -14.50 -1.49
N VAL A 86 20.20 -14.23 -1.82
CA VAL A 86 19.47 -13.01 -1.45
C VAL A 86 18.26 -13.42 -0.62
N GLU A 87 18.12 -12.83 0.57
CA GLU A 87 16.98 -12.98 1.46
C GLU A 87 16.33 -11.61 1.74
N PHE A 88 15.06 -11.61 2.16
CA PHE A 88 14.42 -10.39 2.63
C PHE A 88 15.01 -9.90 3.94
N LEU A 89 15.01 -8.59 4.14
CA LEU A 89 15.40 -7.98 5.41
C LEU A 89 14.48 -8.42 6.54
N PRO A 90 14.97 -8.50 7.78
CA PRO A 90 14.13 -8.77 8.93
C PRO A 90 12.96 -7.77 9.01
N GLY A 91 11.74 -8.30 9.18
CA GLY A 91 10.53 -7.48 9.21
C GLY A 91 9.83 -7.32 7.85
N GLN A 92 10.50 -7.62 6.74
CA GLN A 92 9.85 -7.68 5.44
C GLN A 92 8.97 -8.93 5.31
N PHE A 93 7.85 -8.81 4.62
CA PHE A 93 6.95 -9.94 4.38
C PHE A 93 7.51 -10.86 3.29
N ASP A 94 7.70 -12.13 3.63
CA ASP A 94 8.10 -13.20 2.71
C ASP A 94 6.86 -14.00 2.30
N GLN A 95 6.19 -13.58 1.22
CA GLN A 95 4.99 -14.22 0.71
C GLN A 95 5.22 -15.71 0.37
N ARG A 96 6.41 -16.05 -0.13
CA ARG A 96 6.73 -17.43 -0.50
C ARG A 96 6.82 -18.33 0.74
N ALA A 97 7.51 -17.87 1.76
CA ALA A 97 7.60 -18.60 3.03
C ALA A 97 6.24 -18.72 3.72
N ASP A 98 5.45 -17.63 3.75
CA ASP A 98 4.10 -17.62 4.31
C ASP A 98 3.18 -18.62 3.61
N SER A 99 3.18 -18.64 2.28
CA SER A 99 2.42 -19.61 1.49
C SER A 99 2.87 -21.04 1.75
N ALA A 100 4.18 -21.26 1.89
CA ALA A 100 4.71 -22.59 2.19
C ALA A 100 4.28 -23.06 3.59
N VAL A 101 4.26 -22.18 4.60
CA VAL A 101 3.71 -22.47 5.93
C VAL A 101 2.26 -22.93 5.85
N GLN A 102 1.41 -22.16 5.16
CA GLN A 102 -0.01 -22.50 4.99
C GLN A 102 -0.19 -23.84 4.27
N CYS A 103 0.57 -24.10 3.21
CA CYS A 103 0.51 -25.37 2.48
C CYS A 103 0.99 -26.58 3.35
N VAL A 104 2.00 -26.39 4.20
CA VAL A 104 2.41 -27.43 5.17
C VAL A 104 1.31 -27.70 6.19
N GLN A 105 0.60 -26.67 6.66
CA GLN A 105 -0.54 -26.83 7.57
C GLN A 105 -1.72 -27.57 6.93
N PHE A 106 -1.91 -27.53 5.61
CA PHE A 106 -2.86 -28.41 4.94
C PHE A 106 -2.43 -29.89 4.91
N LEU A 107 -1.14 -30.16 5.05
CA LEU A 107 -0.65 -31.55 5.18
C LEU A 107 -0.77 -32.08 6.61
N ASP A 108 -0.63 -31.20 7.60
CA ASP A 108 -0.80 -31.47 9.03
C ASP A 108 -1.28 -30.21 9.75
N GLU A 109 -2.55 -30.19 10.15
CA GLU A 109 -3.20 -29.06 10.81
C GLU A 109 -2.54 -28.64 12.15
N ASN A 110 -1.84 -29.56 12.79
CA ASN A 110 -1.13 -29.32 14.06
C ASN A 110 0.30 -28.82 13.87
N ALA A 111 0.81 -28.84 12.63
CA ALA A 111 2.17 -28.38 12.34
C ALA A 111 2.29 -26.86 12.56
N GLN A 112 3.39 -26.46 13.19
CA GLN A 112 3.77 -25.05 13.38
C GLN A 112 5.15 -24.83 12.75
N PRO A 113 5.29 -25.01 11.41
CA PRO A 113 6.59 -24.89 10.77
C PRO A 113 7.08 -23.45 10.78
N ILE A 114 8.38 -23.27 10.91
CA ILE A 114 9.06 -22.00 10.67
C ILE A 114 9.79 -22.15 9.34
N ILE A 115 9.44 -21.32 8.37
CA ILE A 115 10.00 -21.36 7.01
C ILE A 115 10.55 -19.98 6.65
N ARG A 116 11.74 -19.94 6.06
CA ARG A 116 12.30 -18.75 5.42
C ARG A 116 12.68 -19.10 3.99
N SER A 117 12.52 -18.13 3.09
CA SER A 117 12.98 -18.32 1.71
C SER A 117 14.15 -17.40 1.37
N ALA A 118 14.95 -17.84 0.40
CA ALA A 118 15.98 -17.04 -0.24
C ALA A 118 16.12 -17.45 -1.71
N THR A 119 16.62 -16.56 -2.53
CA THR A 119 16.98 -16.88 -3.91
C THR A 119 18.49 -17.03 -4.01
N THR A 120 18.95 -18.17 -4.46
CA THR A 120 20.38 -18.47 -4.68
C THR A 120 20.71 -18.37 -6.16
N TYR A 121 21.70 -17.59 -6.48
CA TYR A 121 22.21 -17.36 -7.82
C TYR A 121 23.54 -18.06 -7.99
N VAL A 122 23.68 -18.85 -9.06
CA VAL A 122 24.93 -19.51 -9.47
C VAL A 122 25.32 -18.91 -10.81
N ILE A 123 26.47 -18.22 -10.84
CA ILE A 123 26.96 -17.52 -12.01
C ILE A 123 28.20 -18.23 -12.53
N GLU A 124 28.15 -18.69 -13.74
CA GLU A 124 29.26 -19.42 -14.41
C GLU A 124 29.95 -18.54 -15.44
N GLY A 125 31.26 -18.65 -15.54
CA GLY A 125 32.09 -17.88 -16.46
C GLY A 125 33.39 -17.38 -15.82
N THR A 126 34.18 -16.66 -16.60
CA THR A 126 35.40 -16.01 -16.08
C THR A 126 35.07 -14.57 -15.67
N ILE A 127 34.58 -14.42 -14.46
CA ILE A 127 33.95 -13.18 -13.95
C ILE A 127 34.90 -12.50 -12.97
N SER A 128 35.17 -11.20 -13.18
CA SER A 128 35.96 -10.40 -12.21
C SER A 128 35.15 -10.09 -10.94
N ASP A 129 35.82 -9.62 -9.90
CA ASP A 129 35.14 -9.22 -8.65
C ASP A 129 34.20 -8.03 -8.90
N GLU A 130 34.63 -7.06 -9.71
CA GLU A 130 33.82 -5.89 -10.06
C GLU A 130 32.56 -6.29 -10.88
N GLU A 131 32.72 -7.24 -11.82
CA GLU A 131 31.58 -7.77 -12.57
C GLU A 131 30.60 -8.53 -11.66
N PHE A 132 31.12 -9.31 -10.71
CA PHE A 132 30.30 -10.03 -9.76
C PHE A 132 29.55 -9.10 -8.82
N ASP A 133 30.21 -8.07 -8.32
CA ASP A 133 29.57 -7.06 -7.47
C ASP A 133 28.50 -6.27 -8.24
N ALA A 134 28.72 -5.96 -9.51
CA ALA A 134 27.71 -5.36 -10.37
C ALA A 134 26.46 -6.26 -10.54
N ILE A 135 26.67 -7.58 -10.68
CA ILE A 135 25.55 -8.56 -10.74
C ILE A 135 24.79 -8.59 -9.41
N LYS A 136 25.50 -8.61 -8.27
CA LYS A 136 24.87 -8.55 -6.94
C LYS A 136 24.02 -7.30 -6.78
N HIS A 137 24.55 -6.13 -7.10
CA HIS A 137 23.81 -4.86 -7.04
C HIS A 137 22.57 -4.85 -7.95
N HIS A 138 22.65 -5.55 -9.07
CA HIS A 138 21.48 -5.72 -9.95
C HIS A 138 20.41 -6.61 -9.33
N CYS A 139 20.79 -7.66 -8.63
CA CYS A 139 19.86 -8.64 -8.04
C CYS A 139 19.29 -8.19 -6.68
N ILE A 140 20.02 -7.38 -5.91
CA ILE A 140 19.65 -6.96 -4.57
C ILE A 140 19.03 -5.57 -4.61
N ASN A 141 17.89 -5.40 -3.97
CA ASN A 141 17.33 -4.10 -3.63
C ASN A 141 17.55 -3.85 -2.13
N PRO A 142 18.43 -2.93 -1.72
CA PRO A 142 18.77 -2.75 -0.31
C PRO A 142 17.61 -2.26 0.56
N VAL A 143 16.53 -1.78 -0.06
CA VAL A 143 15.31 -1.36 0.64
C VAL A 143 14.57 -2.56 1.26
N ASP A 144 14.60 -3.73 0.62
CA ASP A 144 13.83 -4.91 1.04
C ASP A 144 14.65 -6.18 1.23
N SER A 145 15.86 -6.24 0.68
CA SER A 145 16.64 -7.48 0.61
C SER A 145 18.14 -7.26 0.85
N ARG A 146 18.82 -8.34 1.18
CA ARG A 146 20.25 -8.36 1.44
C ARG A 146 20.89 -9.67 0.97
N GLU A 147 22.21 -9.65 0.80
CA GLU A 147 22.99 -10.87 0.66
C GLU A 147 22.96 -11.70 1.96
N THR A 148 22.77 -12.99 1.86
CA THR A 148 22.83 -13.94 2.98
C THR A 148 23.82 -15.06 2.69
N GLY A 149 24.44 -15.59 3.74
CA GLY A 149 25.41 -16.67 3.64
C GLY A 149 24.81 -18.00 3.18
N LEU A 150 25.68 -18.87 2.64
CA LEU A 150 25.32 -20.25 2.29
C LEU A 150 25.30 -21.18 3.52
N GLN A 151 25.87 -20.75 4.64
CA GLN A 151 25.86 -21.54 5.86
C GLN A 151 24.44 -21.64 6.41
N LYS A 152 24.06 -22.86 6.80
CA LYS A 152 22.76 -23.14 7.40
C LYS A 152 22.73 -22.59 8.83
N PRO A 153 21.71 -21.80 9.23
CA PRO A 153 21.59 -21.32 10.60
C PRO A 153 21.32 -22.47 11.56
N GLU A 154 21.61 -22.30 12.83
CA GLU A 154 21.31 -23.28 13.87
C GLU A 154 19.81 -23.37 14.16
N THR A 155 19.12 -22.22 14.08
CA THR A 155 17.67 -22.09 14.25
C THR A 155 17.11 -20.94 13.41
N LEU A 156 15.85 -21.04 13.02
CA LEU A 156 15.06 -20.00 12.36
C LEU A 156 14.25 -19.17 13.35
N VAL A 157 14.18 -19.59 14.61
CA VAL A 157 13.47 -18.87 15.66
C VAL A 157 14.14 -17.50 15.86
N THR A 158 13.38 -16.45 15.65
CA THR A 158 13.80 -15.09 15.96
C THR A 158 13.26 -14.68 17.32
N VAL A 159 14.16 -14.33 18.22
CA VAL A 159 13.77 -13.76 19.53
C VAL A 159 13.72 -12.25 19.35
N PHE A 160 12.54 -11.68 19.48
CA PHE A 160 12.36 -10.24 19.50
C PHE A 160 12.40 -9.74 20.95
N PRO A 161 13.07 -8.62 21.22
CA PRO A 161 12.98 -7.98 22.53
C PRO A 161 11.53 -7.54 22.78
N GLU A 162 11.11 -7.57 24.03
CA GLU A 162 9.82 -7.00 24.40
C GLU A 162 9.87 -5.47 24.18
N PRO A 163 8.90 -4.88 23.43
CA PRO A 163 8.91 -3.46 23.19
C PRO A 163 8.65 -2.67 24.46
N GLU A 164 9.27 -1.50 24.54
CA GLU A 164 9.04 -0.55 25.63
C GLU A 164 7.61 0.02 25.59
N ASP A 165 7.17 0.59 26.70
CA ASP A 165 5.91 1.35 26.76
C ASP A 165 6.00 2.57 25.85
N VAL A 166 4.85 2.98 25.30
CA VAL A 166 4.77 4.16 24.43
C VAL A 166 5.18 5.41 25.21
N LYS A 167 6.12 6.16 24.64
CA LYS A 167 6.64 7.40 25.22
C LYS A 167 5.56 8.48 25.30
N ILE A 168 5.46 9.17 26.45
CA ILE A 168 4.74 10.42 26.61
C ILE A 168 5.73 11.59 26.47
N PHE A 169 5.32 12.66 25.81
CA PHE A 169 6.15 13.87 25.68
C PHE A 169 5.94 14.81 26.87
N ASP A 170 6.55 14.49 28.01
CA ASP A 170 6.40 15.28 29.23
C ASP A 170 6.74 16.76 29.00
N GLY A 171 5.84 17.65 29.41
CA GLY A 171 5.97 19.09 29.27
C GLY A 171 5.62 19.66 27.89
N PHE A 172 5.18 18.83 26.95
CA PHE A 172 4.84 19.24 25.58
C PHE A 172 3.87 20.42 25.52
N LYS A 173 2.80 20.37 26.31
CA LYS A 173 1.76 21.41 26.31
C LYS A 173 2.23 22.79 26.76
N GLU A 174 3.32 22.86 27.52
CA GLU A 174 3.91 24.12 28.02
C GLU A 174 5.24 24.46 27.32
N MET A 175 5.65 23.69 26.33
CA MET A 175 6.94 23.83 25.65
C MET A 175 7.00 25.14 24.89
N PRO A 176 8.07 25.95 25.06
CA PRO A 176 8.28 27.16 24.27
C PRO A 176 8.42 26.85 22.77
N GLU A 177 8.04 27.80 21.91
CA GLU A 177 8.06 27.62 20.46
C GLU A 177 9.40 27.10 19.90
N ALA A 178 10.52 27.59 20.42
CA ALA A 178 11.85 27.18 19.98
C ALA A 178 12.11 25.68 20.28
N GLU A 179 11.78 25.23 21.49
CA GLU A 179 11.92 23.81 21.88
C GLU A 179 10.91 22.92 21.12
N LEU A 180 9.69 23.42 20.91
CA LEU A 180 8.67 22.76 20.12
C LEU A 180 9.13 22.55 18.66
N LYS A 181 9.82 23.56 18.10
CA LYS A 181 10.38 23.47 16.75
C LYS A 181 11.54 22.46 16.67
N GLU A 182 12.42 22.42 17.66
CA GLU A 182 13.48 21.41 17.74
C GLU A 182 12.90 20.00 17.84
N LEU A 183 11.87 19.81 18.66
CA LEU A 183 11.17 18.53 18.76
C LEU A 183 10.53 18.12 17.42
N TYR A 184 9.80 19.06 16.77
CA TYR A 184 9.20 18.84 15.46
C TYR A 184 10.24 18.39 14.42
N ASP A 185 11.37 19.09 14.33
CA ASP A 185 12.45 18.76 13.38
C ASP A 185 13.06 17.38 13.69
N SER A 186 13.20 17.03 14.97
CA SER A 186 13.71 15.72 15.39
C SER A 186 12.81 14.54 15.06
N LEU A 187 11.48 14.77 15.00
CA LEU A 187 10.50 13.75 14.72
C LEU A 187 10.31 13.48 13.22
N ASN A 188 10.83 14.34 12.36
CA ASN A 188 10.73 14.21 10.90
C ASN A 188 9.28 13.97 10.44
N LEU A 189 8.34 14.84 10.87
CA LEU A 189 6.93 14.72 10.59
C LEU A 189 6.59 15.15 9.14
N ALA A 190 5.49 14.61 8.61
CA ALA A 190 4.94 14.99 7.31
C ALA A 190 3.98 16.18 7.41
N MET A 191 3.34 16.38 8.57
CA MET A 191 2.51 17.55 8.83
C MET A 191 3.33 18.83 8.91
N THR A 192 2.67 19.99 8.79
CA THR A 192 3.36 21.29 8.92
C THR A 192 3.67 21.63 10.38
N PHE A 193 4.60 22.59 10.61
CA PHE A 193 4.84 23.09 11.97
C PHE A 193 3.63 23.80 12.57
N LYS A 194 2.79 24.45 11.74
CA LYS A 194 1.51 25.03 12.19
C LYS A 194 0.56 23.96 12.72
N ASP A 195 0.51 22.79 12.09
CA ASP A 195 -0.27 21.65 12.58
C ASP A 195 0.24 21.18 13.94
N PHE A 196 1.57 21.12 14.11
CA PHE A 196 2.18 20.74 15.38
C PHE A 196 1.90 21.73 16.51
N GLN A 197 1.90 23.03 16.20
CA GLN A 197 1.45 24.08 17.14
C GLN A 197 -0.05 23.95 17.45
N HIS A 198 -0.88 23.58 16.45
CA HIS A 198 -2.31 23.33 16.67
C HIS A 198 -2.54 22.14 17.60
N ILE A 199 -1.74 21.07 17.46
CA ILE A 199 -1.74 19.93 18.39
C ILE A 199 -1.36 20.38 19.81
N GLN A 200 -0.31 21.19 19.96
CA GLN A 200 0.07 21.72 21.28
C GLN A 200 -1.07 22.48 21.93
N HIS A 201 -1.72 23.35 21.17
CA HIS A 201 -2.84 24.13 21.67
C HIS A 201 -3.99 23.23 22.15
N TYR A 202 -4.35 22.20 21.39
CA TYR A 202 -5.40 21.24 21.75
C TYR A 202 -5.06 20.49 23.05
N PHE A 203 -3.86 19.94 23.16
CA PHE A 203 -3.45 19.22 24.37
C PHE A 203 -3.35 20.13 25.59
N LYS A 204 -3.02 21.42 25.40
CA LYS A 204 -2.97 22.40 26.47
C LYS A 204 -4.36 22.85 26.93
N GLU A 205 -5.23 23.23 26.00
CA GLU A 205 -6.49 23.92 26.35
C GLU A 205 -7.66 22.94 26.54
N GLU A 206 -7.70 21.86 25.78
CA GLU A 206 -8.81 20.91 25.80
C GLU A 206 -8.49 19.67 26.62
N GLU A 207 -7.45 18.91 26.24
CA GLU A 207 -7.08 17.65 26.89
C GLU A 207 -6.40 17.85 28.26
N LYS A 208 -5.69 18.95 28.47
CA LYS A 208 -4.95 19.32 29.69
C LYS A 208 -3.91 18.28 30.14
N ARG A 209 -3.41 17.51 29.22
CA ARG A 209 -2.39 16.48 29.38
C ARG A 209 -1.35 16.56 28.27
N ASP A 210 -0.26 15.88 28.43
CA ASP A 210 0.75 15.74 27.38
C ASP A 210 0.38 14.58 26.43
N PRO A 211 0.72 14.67 25.14
CA PRO A 211 0.44 13.62 24.16
C PRO A 211 1.41 12.44 24.26
N SER A 212 0.94 11.28 23.81
CA SER A 212 1.79 10.15 23.54
C SER A 212 2.48 10.26 22.18
N MET A 213 3.55 9.50 21.96
CA MET A 213 4.18 9.33 20.65
C MET A 213 3.16 8.80 19.61
N THR A 214 2.29 7.87 20.01
CA THR A 214 1.27 7.31 19.12
C THR A 214 0.27 8.37 18.68
N GLU A 215 -0.18 9.26 19.58
CA GLU A 215 -1.07 10.36 19.22
C GLU A 215 -0.43 11.28 18.19
N ILE A 216 0.82 11.66 18.38
CA ILE A 216 1.55 12.48 17.41
C ILE A 216 1.66 11.77 16.05
N ARG A 217 2.01 10.48 16.02
CA ARG A 217 2.15 9.72 14.77
C ARG A 217 0.81 9.49 14.07
N VAL A 218 -0.26 9.24 14.81
CA VAL A 218 -1.62 9.13 14.25
C VAL A 218 -2.05 10.45 13.62
N LEU A 219 -1.87 11.58 14.31
CA LEU A 219 -2.18 12.91 13.76
C LEU A 219 -1.30 13.25 12.56
N ASP A 220 0.00 12.91 12.60
CA ASP A 220 0.90 13.07 11.47
C ASP A 220 0.43 12.33 10.21
N THR A 221 -0.13 11.14 10.40
CA THR A 221 -0.70 10.35 9.30
C THR A 221 -2.00 10.96 8.78
N TYR A 222 -2.97 11.25 9.66
CA TYR A 222 -4.25 11.87 9.29
C TYR A 222 -4.06 13.22 8.57
N TRP A 223 -3.07 14.01 8.99
CA TRP A 223 -2.81 15.35 8.46
C TRP A 223 -1.65 15.42 7.49
N SER A 224 -1.12 14.28 7.04
CA SER A 224 -0.17 14.23 5.94
C SER A 224 -0.80 14.72 4.64
N ASP A 225 0.01 15.20 3.70
CA ASP A 225 -0.51 15.60 2.38
C ASP A 225 -1.18 14.44 1.65
N HIS A 226 -0.74 13.20 1.90
CA HIS A 226 -1.33 11.98 1.36
C HIS A 226 -2.80 11.77 1.79
N CYS A 227 -3.11 11.91 3.09
CA CYS A 227 -4.46 11.69 3.62
C CYS A 227 -5.34 12.95 3.54
N ARG A 228 -4.79 14.10 3.86
CA ARG A 228 -5.53 15.38 3.95
C ARG A 228 -5.59 16.15 2.64
N HIS A 229 -4.71 15.86 1.68
CA HIS A 229 -4.56 16.63 0.44
C HIS A 229 -4.28 18.12 0.71
N THR A 230 -3.36 18.43 1.61
CA THR A 230 -3.06 19.77 2.10
C THR A 230 -2.83 20.77 0.97
N THR A 231 -1.99 20.39 -0.02
CA THR A 231 -1.68 21.23 -1.17
C THR A 231 -2.93 21.64 -1.94
N PHE A 232 -3.86 20.69 -2.16
CA PHE A 232 -5.11 20.95 -2.89
C PHE A 232 -6.17 21.67 -2.06
N SER A 233 -6.11 21.54 -0.73
CA SER A 233 -7.09 22.11 0.20
C SER A 233 -6.66 23.46 0.80
N THR A 234 -5.42 23.93 0.51
CA THR A 234 -4.92 25.24 0.95
C THR A 234 -5.74 26.37 0.32
N GLU A 235 -6.22 27.31 1.15
CA GLU A 235 -6.97 28.47 0.69
C GLU A 235 -6.13 29.39 -0.19
N LEU A 236 -6.64 29.76 -1.36
CA LEU A 236 -6.06 30.74 -2.26
C LEU A 236 -6.62 32.13 -1.95
N THR A 237 -5.90 32.91 -1.15
CA THR A 237 -6.36 34.22 -0.68
C THR A 237 -6.18 35.33 -1.72
N ASP A 238 -5.22 35.19 -2.62
CA ASP A 238 -4.99 36.13 -3.73
C ASP A 238 -4.50 35.35 -4.97
N VAL A 239 -5.18 35.55 -6.09
CA VAL A 239 -4.85 34.89 -7.38
C VAL A 239 -4.55 35.96 -8.42
N LYS A 240 -3.29 36.04 -8.84
CA LYS A 240 -2.79 36.98 -9.86
C LYS A 240 -2.55 36.23 -11.15
N PHE A 241 -2.72 36.95 -12.26
CA PHE A 241 -2.49 36.40 -13.60
C PHE A 241 -1.45 37.26 -14.33
N ASP A 242 -0.42 36.62 -14.83
CA ASP A 242 0.57 37.27 -15.66
C ASP A 242 0.00 37.79 -16.97
N GLU A 243 0.79 38.56 -17.72
CA GLU A 243 0.47 38.93 -19.08
C GLU A 243 0.85 37.80 -20.06
N GLY A 244 0.04 37.59 -21.08
CA GLY A 244 0.29 36.57 -22.11
C GLY A 244 -0.87 36.42 -23.07
N ASP A 245 -0.64 35.72 -24.18
CA ASP A 245 -1.61 35.61 -25.31
C ASP A 245 -2.93 34.94 -24.91
N TYR A 246 -2.89 34.00 -23.93
CA TYR A 246 -4.06 33.26 -23.46
C TYR A 246 -4.63 33.77 -22.13
N LYS A 247 -4.27 34.99 -21.70
CA LYS A 247 -4.76 35.58 -20.45
C LYS A 247 -6.29 35.66 -20.41
N ALA A 248 -6.90 36.19 -21.46
CA ALA A 248 -8.33 36.45 -21.46
C ALA A 248 -9.17 35.16 -21.19
N PRO A 249 -9.02 34.06 -21.96
CA PRO A 249 -9.80 32.85 -21.73
C PRO A 249 -9.55 32.22 -20.36
N ILE A 250 -8.32 32.29 -19.82
CA ILE A 250 -7.99 31.75 -18.50
C ILE A 250 -8.68 32.57 -17.40
N VAL A 251 -8.56 33.88 -17.45
CA VAL A 251 -9.20 34.78 -16.49
C VAL A 251 -10.74 34.67 -16.55
N ASP A 252 -11.31 34.56 -17.74
CA ASP A 252 -12.77 34.42 -17.91
C ASP A 252 -13.27 33.08 -17.35
N THR A 253 -12.49 32.01 -17.51
CA THR A 253 -12.79 30.69 -16.87
C THR A 253 -12.74 30.79 -15.36
N TYR A 254 -11.74 31.48 -14.79
CA TYR A 254 -11.66 31.70 -13.34
C TYR A 254 -12.82 32.54 -12.80
N LYS A 255 -13.22 33.61 -13.50
CA LYS A 255 -14.40 34.41 -13.16
C LYS A 255 -15.68 33.57 -13.18
N LYS A 256 -15.83 32.69 -14.17
CA LYS A 256 -16.97 31.78 -14.26
C LYS A 256 -16.97 30.80 -13.06
N TYR A 257 -15.82 30.25 -12.71
CA TYR A 257 -15.69 29.42 -11.51
C TYR A 257 -16.14 30.16 -10.25
N LEU A 258 -15.71 31.41 -10.04
CA LEU A 258 -16.14 32.22 -8.89
C LEU A 258 -17.66 32.47 -8.88
N ALA A 259 -18.26 32.71 -10.07
CA ALA A 259 -19.70 32.87 -10.20
C ALA A 259 -20.47 31.57 -9.88
N ASP A 260 -19.99 30.41 -10.37
CA ASP A 260 -20.56 29.10 -10.08
C ASP A 260 -20.47 28.78 -8.58
N ARG A 261 -19.39 29.19 -7.91
CA ARG A 261 -19.24 29.07 -6.45
C ARG A 261 -20.28 29.88 -5.69
N GLU A 262 -20.46 31.15 -6.06
CA GLU A 262 -21.42 32.05 -5.41
C GLU A 262 -22.84 31.48 -5.49
N GLU A 263 -23.19 30.85 -6.62
CA GLU A 263 -24.47 30.18 -6.81
C GLU A 263 -24.61 28.94 -5.94
N LEU A 264 -23.62 28.02 -5.99
CA LEU A 264 -23.67 26.73 -5.34
C LEU A 264 -23.50 26.80 -3.82
N TYR A 265 -22.70 27.74 -3.33
CA TYR A 265 -22.38 27.87 -1.91
C TYR A 265 -23.06 29.04 -1.23
N LYS A 266 -24.16 29.51 -1.77
CA LYS A 266 -24.89 30.66 -1.25
C LYS A 266 -25.09 30.56 0.27
N GLY A 267 -24.51 31.53 1.00
CA GLY A 267 -24.59 31.61 2.47
C GLY A 267 -23.64 30.71 3.24
N ARG A 268 -22.78 29.92 2.57
CA ARG A 268 -21.76 29.08 3.23
C ARG A 268 -20.43 29.81 3.31
N LYS A 269 -19.93 30.00 4.55
CA LYS A 269 -18.64 30.64 4.82
C LYS A 269 -17.49 29.65 5.02
N ASP A 270 -17.79 28.37 5.10
CA ASP A 270 -16.87 27.27 5.35
C ASP A 270 -16.23 26.71 4.06
N LYS A 271 -16.53 27.31 2.91
CA LYS A 271 -15.99 26.92 1.61
C LYS A 271 -14.97 27.93 1.13
N PHE A 272 -13.73 27.49 1.04
CA PHE A 272 -12.61 28.31 0.56
C PHE A 272 -12.38 28.14 -0.93
N VAL A 273 -11.76 29.14 -1.59
CA VAL A 273 -11.19 28.97 -2.92
C VAL A 273 -9.93 28.15 -2.76
N CYS A 274 -9.87 26.96 -3.36
CA CYS A 274 -8.71 26.08 -3.34
C CYS A 274 -8.68 25.20 -4.59
N LEU A 275 -7.56 24.54 -4.85
CA LEU A 275 -7.41 23.68 -6.03
C LEU A 275 -8.42 22.52 -6.05
N MET A 276 -8.70 21.92 -4.89
CA MET A 276 -9.69 20.85 -4.76
C MET A 276 -11.09 21.33 -5.13
N ASP A 277 -11.49 22.50 -4.65
CA ASP A 277 -12.79 23.08 -4.97
C ASP A 277 -12.91 23.38 -6.48
N LEU A 278 -11.85 23.93 -7.07
CA LEU A 278 -11.76 24.21 -8.50
C LEU A 278 -11.89 22.92 -9.32
N ALA A 279 -11.20 21.86 -8.94
CA ALA A 279 -11.27 20.56 -9.60
C ALA A 279 -12.67 19.92 -9.53
N LEU A 280 -13.38 20.09 -8.40
CA LEU A 280 -14.69 19.47 -8.16
C LEU A 280 -15.88 20.31 -8.62
N MET A 281 -15.68 21.57 -9.01
CA MET A 281 -16.77 22.51 -9.29
C MET A 281 -17.72 22.04 -10.41
N ALA A 282 -17.16 21.54 -11.52
CA ALA A 282 -17.96 21.04 -12.62
C ALA A 282 -18.87 19.88 -12.21
N MET A 283 -18.34 18.93 -11.45
CA MET A 283 -19.11 17.79 -10.93
C MET A 283 -20.23 18.25 -9.99
N LYS A 284 -19.93 19.16 -9.06
CA LYS A 284 -20.93 19.71 -8.13
C LYS A 284 -22.06 20.45 -8.85
N LYS A 285 -21.73 21.19 -9.91
CA LYS A 285 -22.72 21.87 -10.75
C LYS A 285 -23.60 20.88 -11.50
N LEU A 286 -23.01 19.87 -12.14
CA LEU A 286 -23.77 18.80 -12.81
C LEU A 286 -24.70 18.08 -11.85
N LYS A 287 -24.25 17.82 -10.61
CA LYS A 287 -25.05 17.21 -9.56
C LYS A 287 -26.22 18.11 -9.16
N ALA A 288 -26.01 19.41 -8.96
CA ALA A 288 -27.05 20.38 -8.65
C ALA A 288 -28.08 20.50 -9.78
N GLU A 289 -27.68 20.30 -11.04
CA GLU A 289 -28.55 20.27 -12.21
C GLU A 289 -29.28 18.93 -12.41
N GLY A 290 -29.09 17.94 -11.51
CA GLY A 290 -29.69 16.61 -11.57
C GLY A 290 -29.14 15.70 -12.68
N LYS A 291 -27.98 16.02 -13.25
CA LYS A 291 -27.36 15.26 -14.35
C LYS A 291 -26.53 14.06 -13.88
N LEU A 292 -26.40 13.85 -12.57
CA LEU A 292 -25.69 12.73 -11.96
C LEU A 292 -26.66 11.93 -11.07
N ALA A 293 -27.90 11.73 -11.53
CA ALA A 293 -28.95 11.07 -10.76
C ALA A 293 -28.69 9.55 -10.60
N ASP A 294 -27.84 8.98 -11.42
CA ASP A 294 -27.38 7.59 -11.34
C ASP A 294 -26.22 7.36 -10.36
N GLN A 295 -25.60 8.45 -9.86
CA GLN A 295 -24.57 8.33 -8.84
C GLN A 295 -25.19 7.89 -7.51
N GLU A 296 -24.68 6.79 -6.94
CA GLU A 296 -25.06 6.37 -5.59
C GLU A 296 -24.60 7.40 -4.55
N GLU A 297 -25.49 7.77 -3.63
CA GLU A 297 -25.14 8.57 -2.46
C GLU A 297 -24.92 7.67 -1.26
N SER A 298 -23.70 7.67 -0.72
CA SER A 298 -23.30 6.88 0.45
C SER A 298 -22.20 7.60 1.22
N ASP A 299 -22.12 7.37 2.53
CA ASP A 299 -20.99 7.81 3.35
C ASP A 299 -19.71 6.98 3.10
N GLU A 300 -19.84 5.85 2.41
CA GLU A 300 -18.73 4.99 1.99
C GLU A 300 -18.24 5.43 0.60
N ILE A 301 -17.22 6.29 0.58
CA ILE A 301 -16.76 7.00 -0.62
C ILE A 301 -15.44 6.48 -1.19
N ASN A 302 -14.97 5.32 -0.74
CA ASN A 302 -13.67 4.77 -1.16
C ASN A 302 -13.61 4.45 -2.67
N ALA A 303 -14.77 4.22 -3.30
CA ALA A 303 -14.90 4.08 -4.75
C ALA A 303 -16.14 4.83 -5.25
N CYS A 304 -16.06 5.40 -6.45
CA CYS A 304 -17.22 5.98 -7.10
C CYS A 304 -18.18 4.88 -7.56
N SER A 305 -19.46 5.01 -7.22
CA SER A 305 -20.50 4.03 -7.50
C SER A 305 -21.65 4.66 -8.28
N ILE A 306 -22.09 3.98 -9.33
CA ILE A 306 -23.31 4.34 -10.10
C ILE A 306 -24.30 3.18 -10.10
N VAL A 307 -25.58 3.51 -10.13
CA VAL A 307 -26.68 2.54 -10.25
C VAL A 307 -27.03 2.35 -11.71
N VAL A 308 -26.96 1.12 -12.19
CA VAL A 308 -27.28 0.80 -13.58
C VAL A 308 -28.32 -0.33 -13.65
N PRO A 309 -29.28 -0.28 -14.59
CA PRO A 309 -30.17 -1.40 -14.88
C PRO A 309 -29.41 -2.47 -15.67
N VAL A 310 -29.50 -3.71 -15.24
CA VAL A 310 -28.87 -4.88 -15.89
C VAL A 310 -29.96 -5.92 -16.16
N ASP A 311 -30.02 -6.45 -17.38
CA ASP A 311 -30.85 -7.60 -17.70
C ASP A 311 -30.18 -8.88 -17.19
N VAL A 312 -30.81 -9.54 -16.24
CA VAL A 312 -30.39 -10.82 -15.69
C VAL A 312 -31.47 -11.87 -16.02
N ASP A 313 -31.19 -12.72 -17.00
CA ASP A 313 -32.11 -13.77 -17.45
C ASP A 313 -33.53 -13.25 -17.85
N GLY A 314 -33.57 -12.07 -18.50
CA GLY A 314 -34.82 -11.44 -18.94
C GLY A 314 -35.54 -10.64 -17.85
N LYS A 315 -34.92 -10.39 -16.72
CA LYS A 315 -35.40 -9.51 -15.65
C LYS A 315 -34.44 -8.37 -15.45
N GLU A 316 -34.97 -7.15 -15.42
CA GLU A 316 -34.18 -5.97 -15.09
C GLU A 316 -33.90 -5.91 -13.57
N GLU A 317 -32.66 -5.79 -13.20
CA GLU A 317 -32.19 -5.61 -11.83
C GLU A 317 -31.29 -4.36 -11.73
N GLU A 318 -31.36 -3.64 -10.62
CA GLU A 318 -30.41 -2.58 -10.31
C GLU A 318 -29.09 -3.17 -9.81
N TRP A 319 -27.99 -2.72 -10.41
CA TRP A 319 -26.64 -3.08 -10.03
C TRP A 319 -25.84 -1.85 -9.67
N LEU A 320 -24.90 -1.99 -8.74
CA LEU A 320 -23.86 -1.03 -8.45
C LEU A 320 -22.66 -1.35 -9.33
N ILE A 321 -22.19 -0.34 -10.07
CA ILE A 321 -20.92 -0.38 -10.78
C ILE A 321 -19.97 0.58 -10.09
N ASN A 322 -18.87 0.05 -9.59
CA ASN A 322 -17.83 0.84 -8.95
C ASN A 322 -16.65 1.05 -9.88
N PHE A 323 -16.10 2.24 -9.82
CA PHE A 323 -14.81 2.58 -10.43
C PHE A 323 -13.87 3.14 -9.37
N LYS A 324 -12.65 2.60 -9.32
CA LYS A 324 -11.57 3.10 -8.49
C LYS A 324 -10.31 3.21 -9.32
N ASN A 325 -9.57 4.30 -9.17
CA ASN A 325 -8.17 4.38 -9.57
C ASN A 325 -7.31 4.66 -8.35
N GLU A 326 -6.21 3.95 -8.26
CA GLU A 326 -5.25 4.03 -7.17
C GLU A 326 -3.90 4.50 -7.70
N THR A 327 -3.32 5.53 -7.08
CA THR A 327 -1.95 5.96 -7.34
C THR A 327 -1.03 5.42 -6.27
N HIS A 328 0.00 4.68 -6.67
CA HIS A 328 0.92 4.04 -5.74
C HIS A 328 2.38 4.32 -6.13
N ASN A 329 2.70 5.61 -6.24
CA ASN A 329 3.94 6.11 -6.82
C ASN A 329 5.16 5.81 -5.95
N HIS A 330 5.12 6.23 -4.68
CA HIS A 330 6.24 6.12 -3.75
C HIS A 330 6.64 4.66 -3.46
N PRO A 331 5.74 3.75 -3.09
CA PRO A 331 6.12 2.36 -2.86
C PRO A 331 6.66 1.68 -4.12
N THR A 332 6.10 1.99 -5.30
CA THR A 332 6.60 1.44 -6.58
C THR A 332 7.97 1.99 -6.96
N GLU A 333 8.28 3.23 -6.59
CA GLU A 333 9.61 3.83 -6.83
C GLU A 333 10.70 3.12 -6.03
N ILE A 334 10.44 2.75 -4.77
CA ILE A 334 11.44 2.17 -3.87
C ILE A 334 11.55 0.64 -3.99
N GLU A 335 10.40 -0.05 -4.13
CA GLU A 335 10.32 -1.50 -4.37
C GLU A 335 9.27 -1.77 -5.44
N PRO A 336 9.66 -1.81 -6.73
CA PRO A 336 8.70 -1.74 -7.83
C PRO A 336 7.82 -2.98 -8.01
N PHE A 337 8.28 -4.17 -7.61
CA PHE A 337 7.46 -5.38 -7.71
C PHE A 337 6.32 -5.36 -6.70
N GLY A 338 6.63 -5.21 -5.42
CA GLY A 338 5.64 -5.17 -4.34
C GLY A 338 4.76 -3.92 -4.41
N GLY A 339 5.36 -2.76 -4.72
CA GLY A 339 4.62 -1.52 -4.85
C GLY A 339 3.56 -1.55 -5.95
N ALA A 340 3.88 -2.08 -7.13
CA ALA A 340 2.90 -2.23 -8.21
C ALA A 340 1.87 -3.34 -7.92
N ALA A 341 2.29 -4.42 -7.26
CA ALA A 341 1.38 -5.47 -6.79
C ALA A 341 0.35 -4.91 -5.81
N THR A 342 0.81 -4.15 -4.82
CA THR A 342 -0.03 -3.51 -3.80
C THR A 342 -0.93 -2.41 -4.40
N CYS A 343 -0.46 -1.70 -5.43
CA CYS A 343 -1.30 -0.77 -6.20
C CYS A 343 -2.58 -1.45 -6.70
N LEU A 344 -2.47 -2.64 -7.27
CA LEU A 344 -3.64 -3.41 -7.69
C LEU A 344 -4.47 -3.90 -6.49
N GLY A 345 -3.81 -4.41 -5.43
CA GLY A 345 -4.48 -4.85 -4.21
C GLY A 345 -5.32 -3.77 -3.55
N GLY A 346 -4.76 -2.56 -3.33
CA GLY A 346 -5.49 -1.42 -2.80
C GLY A 346 -6.64 -0.99 -3.70
N ALA A 347 -6.40 -0.92 -5.03
CA ALA A 347 -7.46 -0.61 -5.98
C ALA A 347 -8.64 -1.59 -5.91
N ILE A 348 -8.40 -2.87 -5.61
CA ILE A 348 -9.45 -3.89 -5.46
C ILE A 348 -10.19 -3.74 -4.13
N ARG A 349 -9.48 -3.47 -3.03
CA ARG A 349 -10.08 -3.42 -1.70
C ARG A 349 -11.04 -2.25 -1.51
N ASP A 350 -10.85 -1.13 -2.21
CA ASP A 350 -11.76 0.02 -2.13
C ASP A 350 -13.17 -0.31 -2.64
N PRO A 351 -13.37 -0.84 -3.87
CA PRO A 351 -14.69 -1.35 -4.27
C PRO A 351 -15.21 -2.47 -3.38
N LEU A 352 -14.31 -3.29 -2.83
CA LEU A 352 -14.67 -4.35 -1.89
C LEU A 352 -15.22 -3.78 -0.57
N SER A 353 -14.67 -2.64 -0.10
CA SER A 353 -15.26 -1.86 1.00
C SER A 353 -16.71 -1.49 0.70
N GLY A 354 -17.03 -1.16 -0.55
CA GLY A 354 -18.39 -0.98 -1.05
C GLY A 354 -19.18 -2.27 -1.30
N ARG A 355 -18.64 -3.45 -0.95
CA ARG A 355 -19.19 -4.80 -1.19
C ARG A 355 -19.42 -5.11 -2.67
N THR A 356 -18.62 -4.55 -3.57
CA THR A 356 -18.62 -4.90 -4.99
C THR A 356 -17.47 -5.81 -5.35
N TYR A 357 -17.69 -6.73 -6.27
CA TYR A 357 -16.70 -7.67 -6.77
C TYR A 357 -15.98 -7.09 -7.98
N VAL A 358 -14.67 -6.97 -7.90
CA VAL A 358 -13.84 -6.46 -9.00
C VAL A 358 -13.68 -7.54 -10.08
N TYR A 359 -14.01 -7.20 -11.31
CA TYR A 359 -13.96 -8.11 -12.46
C TYR A 359 -13.04 -7.65 -13.60
N GLN A 360 -12.57 -6.40 -13.55
CA GLN A 360 -11.74 -5.79 -14.58
C GLN A 360 -10.70 -4.90 -13.96
N ALA A 361 -9.43 -5.04 -14.36
CA ALA A 361 -8.36 -4.13 -14.02
C ALA A 361 -7.83 -3.39 -15.25
N MET A 362 -7.24 -2.24 -15.02
CA MET A 362 -6.51 -1.41 -15.97
C MET A 362 -5.24 -0.90 -15.32
N ARG A 363 -4.22 -0.59 -16.12
CA ARG A 363 -2.97 -0.02 -15.62
C ARG A 363 -2.52 1.12 -16.52
N VAL A 364 -2.32 2.29 -15.93
CA VAL A 364 -1.78 3.47 -16.61
C VAL A 364 -0.57 3.98 -15.84
N THR A 365 0.56 4.14 -16.50
CA THR A 365 1.81 4.49 -15.83
C THR A 365 2.54 5.61 -16.53
N GLY A 366 3.29 6.39 -15.77
CA GLY A 366 4.28 7.35 -16.28
C GLY A 366 5.67 6.93 -15.84
N ALA A 367 6.58 6.81 -16.79
CA ALA A 367 7.96 6.39 -16.55
C ALA A 367 8.95 7.25 -17.33
N ALA A 368 10.21 7.31 -16.86
CA ALA A 368 11.29 7.80 -17.67
C ALA A 368 11.73 6.72 -18.68
N ASP A 369 12.61 7.07 -19.61
CA ASP A 369 13.05 6.19 -20.68
C ASP A 369 13.74 4.92 -20.12
N PRO A 370 13.18 3.72 -20.30
CA PRO A 370 13.76 2.46 -19.83
C PRO A 370 14.98 1.98 -20.65
N THR A 371 15.29 2.65 -21.76
CA THR A 371 16.45 2.34 -22.60
C THR A 371 17.73 3.04 -22.16
N VAL A 372 17.64 3.98 -21.23
CA VAL A 372 18.79 4.69 -20.66
C VAL A 372 19.76 3.70 -20.00
N SER A 373 21.04 3.95 -20.21
CA SER A 373 22.13 3.12 -19.66
C SER A 373 22.11 3.09 -18.13
N VAL A 374 22.44 1.94 -17.52
CA VAL A 374 22.61 1.82 -16.05
C VAL A 374 23.58 2.86 -15.50
N LYS A 375 24.61 3.24 -16.26
CA LYS A 375 25.62 4.24 -15.85
C LYS A 375 25.06 5.65 -15.70
N GLU A 376 23.91 5.92 -16.31
CA GLU A 376 23.21 7.22 -16.25
C GLU A 376 22.12 7.24 -15.16
N THR A 377 22.02 6.17 -14.38
CA THR A 377 21.10 6.12 -13.23
C THR A 377 21.45 7.21 -12.23
N LEU A 378 20.47 8.02 -11.85
CA LEU A 378 20.64 9.03 -10.80
C LEU A 378 20.94 8.36 -9.46
N LYS A 379 21.80 8.99 -8.67
CA LYS A 379 22.11 8.53 -7.32
C LYS A 379 20.84 8.50 -6.47
N GLY A 380 20.65 7.44 -5.67
CA GLY A 380 19.46 7.23 -4.87
C GLY A 380 18.21 6.76 -5.65
N LYS A 381 18.37 6.36 -6.92
CA LYS A 381 17.31 5.83 -7.76
C LYS A 381 17.62 4.42 -8.27
N LEU A 382 16.58 3.66 -8.56
CA LEU A 382 16.73 2.40 -9.28
C LEU A 382 16.91 2.69 -10.79
N PRO A 383 17.64 1.82 -11.53
CA PRO A 383 17.70 1.90 -12.98
C PRO A 383 16.31 1.85 -13.61
N GLN A 384 15.98 2.76 -14.54
CA GLN A 384 14.64 2.89 -15.10
C GLN A 384 14.11 1.60 -15.74
N LYS A 385 14.96 0.85 -16.42
CA LYS A 385 14.58 -0.46 -16.98
C LYS A 385 14.18 -1.46 -15.91
N LYS A 386 14.94 -1.55 -14.80
CA LYS A 386 14.63 -2.42 -13.66
C LYS A 386 13.29 -2.02 -13.05
N LEU A 387 13.09 -0.74 -12.81
CA LEU A 387 11.86 -0.19 -12.23
C LEU A 387 10.64 -0.51 -13.08
N VAL A 388 10.68 -0.20 -14.38
CA VAL A 388 9.56 -0.43 -15.31
C VAL A 388 9.19 -1.91 -15.42
N ARG A 389 10.20 -2.79 -15.60
CA ARG A 389 9.96 -4.24 -15.74
C ARG A 389 9.46 -4.88 -14.45
N SER A 390 10.08 -4.55 -13.33
CA SER A 390 9.68 -5.11 -12.03
C SER A 390 8.27 -4.66 -11.65
N ALA A 391 7.91 -3.40 -11.89
CA ALA A 391 6.56 -2.90 -11.65
C ALA A 391 5.51 -3.61 -12.53
N ALA A 392 5.78 -3.76 -13.82
CA ALA A 392 4.89 -4.50 -14.73
C ALA A 392 4.72 -5.96 -14.28
N HIS A 393 5.81 -6.60 -13.84
CA HIS A 393 5.79 -7.97 -13.34
C HIS A 393 5.00 -8.09 -12.04
N GLY A 394 5.17 -7.17 -11.08
CA GLY A 394 4.43 -7.16 -9.82
C GLY A 394 2.93 -7.03 -10.02
N TYR A 395 2.50 -6.08 -10.84
CA TYR A 395 1.08 -5.89 -11.18
C TYR A 395 0.47 -7.13 -11.85
N SER A 396 1.17 -7.68 -12.86
CA SER A 396 0.76 -8.90 -13.56
C SER A 396 0.71 -10.13 -12.63
N SER A 397 1.70 -10.28 -11.76
CA SER A 397 1.76 -11.39 -10.80
C SER A 397 0.57 -11.37 -9.85
N TYR A 398 0.24 -10.20 -9.32
CA TYR A 398 -0.92 -10.04 -8.42
C TYR A 398 -2.23 -10.39 -9.12
N GLY A 399 -2.47 -9.83 -10.30
CA GLY A 399 -3.68 -10.11 -11.10
C GLY A 399 -3.81 -11.60 -11.46
N ASN A 400 -2.71 -12.26 -11.84
CA ASN A 400 -2.71 -13.69 -12.14
C ASN A 400 -3.06 -14.57 -10.94
N GLN A 401 -2.56 -14.24 -9.74
CA GLN A 401 -2.86 -14.98 -8.52
C GLN A 401 -4.33 -14.85 -8.09
N ILE A 402 -4.94 -13.70 -8.35
CA ILE A 402 -6.37 -13.48 -8.10
C ILE A 402 -7.25 -14.09 -9.20
N GLY A 403 -6.76 -14.15 -10.42
CA GLY A 403 -7.53 -14.50 -11.61
C GLY A 403 -8.24 -13.29 -12.22
N LEU A 404 -7.66 -12.10 -12.09
CA LEU A 404 -8.18 -10.83 -12.57
C LEU A 404 -7.43 -10.38 -13.83
N ALA A 405 -8.16 -10.18 -14.93
CA ALA A 405 -7.58 -9.71 -16.18
C ALA A 405 -7.31 -8.18 -16.13
N THR A 406 -6.14 -7.76 -16.60
CA THR A 406 -5.83 -6.37 -16.89
C THR A 406 -6.15 -6.09 -18.36
N GLY A 407 -7.35 -5.55 -18.64
CA GLY A 407 -7.87 -5.38 -20.01
C GLY A 407 -7.30 -4.17 -20.74
N TYR A 408 -6.66 -3.25 -20.06
CA TYR A 408 -6.00 -2.08 -20.66
C TYR A 408 -4.70 -1.77 -19.95
N VAL A 409 -3.62 -1.64 -20.70
CA VAL A 409 -2.30 -1.23 -20.19
C VAL A 409 -1.76 -0.11 -21.08
N LYS A 410 -1.43 1.03 -20.47
CA LYS A 410 -0.79 2.16 -21.13
C LYS A 410 0.38 2.65 -20.28
N GLU A 411 1.57 2.73 -20.88
CA GLU A 411 2.72 3.37 -20.26
C GLU A 411 3.13 4.59 -21.09
N VAL A 412 3.26 5.74 -20.44
CA VAL A 412 3.68 7.01 -21.04
C VAL A 412 5.10 7.30 -20.57
N TYR A 413 5.99 7.61 -21.52
CA TYR A 413 7.39 7.91 -21.22
C TYR A 413 7.64 9.40 -21.33
N HIS A 414 8.23 9.99 -20.30
CA HIS A 414 8.66 11.38 -20.28
C HIS A 414 9.88 11.54 -19.35
N PRO A 415 10.92 12.32 -19.75
CA PRO A 415 12.15 12.45 -18.96
C PRO A 415 11.91 12.87 -17.50
N ASN A 416 10.91 13.70 -17.25
CA ASN A 416 10.62 14.20 -15.89
C ASN A 416 10.11 13.12 -14.93
N TYR A 417 9.61 11.99 -15.41
CA TYR A 417 9.25 10.86 -14.54
C TYR A 417 10.46 10.15 -13.91
N VAL A 418 11.68 10.55 -14.25
CA VAL A 418 12.87 10.13 -13.50
C VAL A 418 12.84 10.66 -12.05
N ALA A 419 12.18 11.79 -11.82
CA ALA A 419 12.01 12.37 -10.48
C ALA A 419 11.15 11.46 -9.60
N LYS A 420 10.02 11.00 -10.14
CA LYS A 420 9.13 10.03 -9.49
C LYS A 420 8.27 9.33 -10.54
N ARG A 421 8.27 7.99 -10.51
CA ARG A 421 7.37 7.17 -11.32
C ARG A 421 5.91 7.45 -10.95
N MET A 422 5.03 7.46 -11.93
CA MET A 422 3.59 7.43 -11.72
C MET A 422 3.09 6.00 -11.96
N GLU A 423 2.58 5.37 -10.92
CA GLU A 423 1.92 4.07 -11.00
C GLU A 423 0.44 4.24 -10.69
N ILE A 424 -0.42 3.94 -11.65
CA ILE A 424 -1.88 4.02 -11.50
C ILE A 424 -2.46 2.67 -11.83
N GLY A 425 -3.10 2.04 -10.84
CA GLY A 425 -3.99 0.91 -11.00
C GLY A 425 -5.44 1.39 -11.01
N ALA A 426 -6.25 0.91 -11.94
CA ALA A 426 -7.68 1.19 -11.96
C ALA A 426 -8.47 -0.09 -12.10
N VAL A 427 -9.66 -0.13 -11.50
CA VAL A 427 -10.50 -1.32 -11.51
C VAL A 427 -11.98 -0.96 -11.69
N MET A 428 -12.74 -1.95 -12.19
CA MET A 428 -14.19 -1.94 -12.23
C MET A 428 -14.72 -3.06 -11.34
N GLY A 429 -15.62 -2.70 -10.42
CA GLY A 429 -16.33 -3.65 -9.56
C GLY A 429 -17.83 -3.59 -9.81
N ALA A 430 -18.54 -4.69 -9.50
CA ALA A 430 -19.98 -4.74 -9.63
C ALA A 430 -20.61 -5.61 -8.54
N ALA A 431 -21.82 -5.27 -8.13
CA ALA A 431 -22.69 -6.09 -7.30
C ALA A 431 -24.17 -5.80 -7.57
N PRO A 432 -25.08 -6.78 -7.41
CA PRO A 432 -26.51 -6.49 -7.34
C PRO A 432 -26.77 -5.49 -6.19
N ARG A 433 -27.51 -4.42 -6.47
CA ARG A 433 -27.78 -3.39 -5.44
C ARG A 433 -28.47 -3.98 -4.20
N ARG A 434 -29.32 -4.97 -4.39
CA ARG A 434 -29.98 -5.71 -3.30
C ARG A 434 -29.01 -6.41 -2.34
N ALA A 435 -27.81 -6.76 -2.81
CA ALA A 435 -26.81 -7.46 -1.99
C ALA A 435 -26.03 -6.54 -1.04
N VAL A 436 -26.20 -5.22 -1.14
CA VAL A 436 -25.43 -4.24 -0.36
C VAL A 436 -26.36 -3.44 0.53
N ILE A 437 -26.11 -3.45 1.83
CA ILE A 437 -26.74 -2.54 2.79
C ILE A 437 -25.88 -1.30 3.00
N ARG A 438 -26.53 -0.17 3.28
CA ARG A 438 -25.87 1.09 3.62
C ARG A 438 -26.43 1.56 4.97
N GLU A 439 -25.78 1.15 6.04
CA GLU A 439 -26.18 1.47 7.40
C GLU A 439 -25.06 2.21 8.13
N ASN A 440 -25.42 3.05 9.07
CA ASN A 440 -24.47 3.69 9.96
C ASN A 440 -23.97 2.70 11.02
N SER A 441 -22.78 2.99 11.54
CA SER A 441 -22.26 2.30 12.71
C SER A 441 -22.96 2.83 13.96
N ASP A 442 -23.53 1.93 14.76
CA ASP A 442 -24.23 2.26 16.00
C ASP A 442 -23.37 1.93 17.24
N PRO A 443 -23.53 2.65 18.35
CA PRO A 443 -22.86 2.29 19.60
C PRO A 443 -23.17 0.82 20.00
N GLY A 444 -22.12 0.08 20.27
CA GLY A 444 -22.19 -1.35 20.56
C GLY A 444 -21.85 -2.27 19.37
N ASP A 445 -21.82 -1.76 18.15
CA ASP A 445 -21.37 -2.53 16.99
C ASP A 445 -19.91 -2.95 17.15
N ILE A 446 -19.61 -4.12 16.62
CA ILE A 446 -18.28 -4.73 16.70
C ILE A 446 -17.53 -4.51 15.39
N ILE A 447 -16.25 -4.16 15.51
CA ILE A 447 -15.37 -4.07 14.36
C ILE A 447 -14.44 -5.28 14.34
N ILE A 448 -14.50 -6.02 13.24
CA ILE A 448 -13.70 -7.20 12.99
C ILE A 448 -12.58 -6.85 12.02
N LEU A 449 -11.34 -7.17 12.39
CA LEU A 449 -10.20 -7.18 11.48
C LEU A 449 -10.19 -8.53 10.78
N LEU A 450 -10.31 -8.50 9.46
CA LEU A 450 -10.34 -9.68 8.57
C LEU A 450 -9.12 -9.69 7.66
N GLY A 451 -8.44 -10.81 7.53
CA GLY A 451 -7.40 -11.05 6.54
C GLY A 451 -5.99 -11.16 7.12
N GLY A 452 -5.04 -10.40 6.58
CA GLY A 452 -3.63 -10.50 6.92
C GLY A 452 -3.26 -10.02 8.33
N ARG A 453 -2.05 -10.38 8.76
CA ARG A 453 -1.50 -9.96 10.06
C ARG A 453 -0.66 -8.70 9.93
N THR A 454 -0.50 -7.99 11.04
CA THR A 454 0.26 -6.74 11.13
C THR A 454 1.76 -7.01 11.31
N GLY A 455 2.57 -6.36 10.50
CA GLY A 455 4.05 -6.34 10.60
C GLY A 455 4.59 -4.91 10.58
N ARG A 456 5.90 -4.77 10.39
CA ARG A 456 6.56 -3.46 10.18
C ARG A 456 6.48 -2.95 8.75
N ASP A 457 5.94 -3.76 7.83
CA ASP A 457 5.72 -3.39 6.44
C ASP A 457 4.71 -2.24 6.32
N GLY A 458 5.04 -1.24 5.53
CA GLY A 458 4.23 -0.05 5.31
C GLY A 458 4.20 0.97 6.44
N ILE A 459 5.02 0.82 7.50
CA ILE A 459 5.11 1.85 8.54
C ILE A 459 5.65 3.14 7.93
N GLY A 460 4.86 4.20 8.00
CA GLY A 460 5.22 5.50 7.45
C GLY A 460 5.05 5.62 5.94
N GLY A 461 4.37 4.70 5.27
CA GLY A 461 4.10 4.76 3.83
C GLY A 461 3.37 6.03 3.41
N ALA A 462 2.30 6.40 4.11
CA ALA A 462 1.55 7.63 3.87
C ALA A 462 2.40 8.89 4.09
N THR A 463 3.14 8.94 5.20
CA THR A 463 4.02 10.08 5.52
C THR A 463 5.22 10.16 4.58
N GLY A 464 5.81 9.02 4.19
CA GLY A 464 6.87 8.93 3.19
C GLY A 464 6.42 9.38 1.80
N SER A 465 5.19 9.06 1.42
CA SER A 465 4.59 9.53 0.17
C SER A 465 4.45 11.05 0.09
N SER A 466 4.36 11.73 1.24
CA SER A 466 4.28 13.19 1.36
C SER A 466 5.64 13.90 1.35
N LYS A 467 6.76 13.16 1.24
CA LYS A 467 8.12 13.70 1.30
C LYS A 467 8.83 13.67 -0.05
N VAL A 468 9.81 14.56 -0.22
CA VAL A 468 10.69 14.56 -1.38
C VAL A 468 11.74 13.45 -1.26
N HIS A 469 11.94 12.68 -2.34
CA HIS A 469 12.99 11.68 -2.41
C HIS A 469 14.38 12.35 -2.43
N THR A 470 15.27 11.81 -1.60
CA THR A 470 16.68 12.20 -1.51
C THR A 470 17.60 11.03 -1.83
N GLU A 471 18.90 11.28 -1.93
CA GLU A 471 19.89 10.21 -2.13
C GLU A 471 19.88 9.15 -1.02
N ALA A 472 19.48 9.52 0.20
CA ALA A 472 19.39 8.62 1.35
C ALA A 472 18.06 7.83 1.41
N SER A 473 17.08 8.12 0.57
CA SER A 473 15.75 7.47 0.63
C SER A 473 15.83 5.95 0.52
N ILE A 474 16.69 5.42 -0.35
CA ILE A 474 16.87 3.97 -0.51
C ILE A 474 17.42 3.32 0.78
N GLU A 475 18.19 4.04 1.60
CA GLU A 475 18.77 3.49 2.83
C GLU A 475 17.79 3.49 4.00
N VAL A 476 16.80 4.41 4.01
CA VAL A 476 15.93 4.65 5.16
C VAL A 476 14.47 4.22 4.96
N CYS A 477 14.02 4.01 3.72
CA CYS A 477 12.62 3.69 3.39
C CYS A 477 12.24 2.21 3.54
N GLY A 478 13.08 1.36 4.15
CA GLY A 478 12.82 -0.08 4.27
C GLY A 478 11.50 -0.41 4.99
N ALA A 479 11.11 0.35 6.00
CA ALA A 479 9.84 0.18 6.71
C ALA A 479 8.61 0.62 5.87
N GLU A 480 8.80 1.50 4.89
CA GLU A 480 7.75 2.02 4.01
C GLU A 480 7.40 1.05 2.88
N VAL A 481 8.18 -0.02 2.69
CA VAL A 481 7.93 -1.06 1.68
C VAL A 481 6.63 -1.79 2.00
N GLN A 482 5.75 -1.86 1.01
CA GLN A 482 4.50 -2.60 1.10
C GLN A 482 4.57 -3.81 0.18
N LYS A 483 4.19 -4.98 0.71
CA LYS A 483 4.17 -6.24 -0.04
C LYS A 483 2.81 -6.87 0.07
N GLY A 484 2.16 -7.07 -1.08
CA GLY A 484 0.84 -7.66 -1.17
C GLY A 484 0.84 -9.18 -1.02
N ASN A 485 -0.29 -9.71 -0.57
CA ASN A 485 -0.61 -11.14 -0.48
C ASN A 485 -1.89 -11.44 -1.28
N ALA A 486 -1.75 -11.57 -2.59
CA ALA A 486 -2.86 -11.80 -3.51
C ALA A 486 -3.75 -13.03 -3.15
N PRO A 487 -3.22 -14.18 -2.66
CA PRO A 487 -4.06 -15.28 -2.20
C PRO A 487 -5.01 -14.91 -1.06
N THR A 488 -4.58 -14.07 -0.11
CA THR A 488 -5.45 -13.56 0.97
C THR A 488 -6.53 -12.65 0.40
N GLU A 489 -6.17 -11.72 -0.48
CA GLU A 489 -7.12 -10.85 -1.19
C GLU A 489 -8.19 -11.63 -1.94
N ARG A 490 -7.80 -12.69 -2.66
CA ARG A 490 -8.74 -13.56 -3.37
C ARG A 490 -9.75 -14.21 -2.45
N LYS A 491 -9.33 -14.67 -1.27
CA LYS A 491 -10.23 -15.25 -0.26
C LYS A 491 -11.24 -14.21 0.23
N ILE A 492 -10.79 -12.98 0.51
CA ILE A 492 -11.68 -11.88 0.93
C ILE A 492 -12.69 -11.57 -0.16
N GLN A 493 -12.26 -11.44 -1.42
CA GLN A 493 -13.17 -11.21 -2.55
C GLN A 493 -14.24 -12.31 -2.68
N ARG A 494 -13.85 -13.58 -2.54
CA ARG A 494 -14.78 -14.70 -2.59
C ARG A 494 -15.81 -14.65 -1.48
N MET A 495 -15.37 -14.35 -0.26
CA MET A 495 -16.22 -14.18 0.90
C MET A 495 -17.24 -13.06 0.69
N PHE A 496 -16.79 -11.87 0.28
CA PHE A 496 -17.63 -10.69 0.12
C PHE A 496 -18.58 -10.76 -1.07
N ARG A 497 -18.34 -11.65 -2.06
CA ARG A 497 -19.25 -11.90 -3.17
C ARG A 497 -20.55 -12.60 -2.75
N ARG A 498 -20.55 -13.23 -1.58
CA ARG A 498 -21.72 -13.93 -1.04
C ARG A 498 -22.70 -12.91 -0.47
N GLU A 499 -23.96 -12.94 -0.96
CA GLU A 499 -25.00 -11.99 -0.51
C GLU A 499 -25.27 -12.11 1.00
N GLU A 500 -25.25 -13.33 1.56
CA GLU A 500 -25.43 -13.58 2.99
C GLU A 500 -24.31 -12.97 3.85
N VAL A 501 -23.11 -12.77 3.29
CA VAL A 501 -22.00 -12.08 3.96
C VAL A 501 -22.16 -10.57 3.84
N SER A 502 -22.40 -10.06 2.62
CA SER A 502 -22.51 -8.62 2.40
C SER A 502 -23.70 -7.98 3.11
N HIS A 503 -24.77 -8.72 3.35
CA HIS A 503 -25.97 -8.27 4.09
C HIS A 503 -25.79 -8.10 5.60
N ILE A 504 -24.70 -8.60 6.19
CA ILE A 504 -24.42 -8.40 7.62
C ILE A 504 -23.31 -7.38 7.86
N ILE A 505 -22.76 -6.80 6.78
CA ILE A 505 -21.72 -5.76 6.84
C ILE A 505 -22.40 -4.39 6.77
N LYS A 506 -22.42 -3.65 7.88
CA LYS A 506 -22.96 -2.28 7.93
C LYS A 506 -22.04 -1.30 7.20
N LYS A 507 -20.76 -1.27 7.59
CA LYS A 507 -19.69 -0.49 6.97
C LYS A 507 -18.42 -1.33 6.85
N CYS A 508 -17.57 -0.95 5.91
CA CYS A 508 -16.30 -1.61 5.72
C CYS A 508 -15.27 -0.60 5.20
N ASN A 509 -14.02 -0.79 5.63
CA ASN A 509 -12.89 -0.02 5.11
C ASN A 509 -11.70 -0.95 4.87
N ASP A 510 -10.83 -0.61 3.92
CA ASP A 510 -9.57 -1.31 3.72
C ASP A 510 -8.48 -0.78 4.65
N PHE A 511 -7.40 -1.53 4.80
CA PHE A 511 -6.22 -1.07 5.51
C PHE A 511 -5.20 -0.51 4.50
N GLY A 512 -5.38 0.75 4.16
CA GLY A 512 -4.40 1.55 3.44
C GLY A 512 -3.58 2.41 4.38
N ALA A 513 -3.41 3.69 4.01
CA ALA A 513 -2.67 4.68 4.76
C ALA A 513 -3.09 4.76 6.24
N GLY A 514 -2.09 4.74 7.14
CA GLY A 514 -2.30 4.86 8.59
C GLY A 514 -2.80 3.62 9.30
N GLY A 515 -2.92 2.50 8.60
CA GLY A 515 -3.19 1.18 9.19
C GLY A 515 -4.43 1.15 10.08
N VAL A 516 -4.30 0.52 11.27
CA VAL A 516 -5.40 0.34 12.23
C VAL A 516 -6.05 1.66 12.63
N SER A 517 -5.24 2.71 12.86
CA SER A 517 -5.73 4.00 13.35
C SER A 517 -6.67 4.70 12.36
N VAL A 518 -6.39 4.61 11.06
CA VAL A 518 -7.20 5.23 9.99
C VAL A 518 -8.29 4.28 9.53
N ALA A 519 -7.98 3.06 9.15
CA ALA A 519 -8.94 2.10 8.61
C ALA A 519 -10.12 1.86 9.56
N ILE A 520 -9.85 1.69 10.85
CA ILE A 520 -10.89 1.57 11.88
C ILE A 520 -11.42 2.95 12.25
N GLY A 521 -10.53 3.94 12.39
CA GLY A 521 -10.86 5.29 12.83
C GLY A 521 -11.92 6.01 12.00
N GLU A 522 -12.05 5.68 10.72
CA GLU A 522 -13.03 6.27 9.81
C GLU A 522 -14.42 5.61 9.85
N LEU A 523 -14.56 4.46 10.52
CA LEU A 523 -15.80 3.70 10.50
C LEU A 523 -16.89 4.26 11.41
N ALA A 524 -16.53 5.00 12.47
CA ALA A 524 -17.48 5.63 13.37
C ALA A 524 -16.86 6.84 14.08
N ALA A 525 -17.72 7.73 14.60
CA ALA A 525 -17.28 8.90 15.36
C ALA A 525 -16.62 8.52 16.69
N GLY A 526 -17.18 7.54 17.40
CA GLY A 526 -16.67 7.03 18.66
C GLY A 526 -16.19 5.59 18.55
N LEU A 527 -14.96 5.31 18.97
CA LEU A 527 -14.31 4.03 18.79
C LEU A 527 -13.37 3.70 19.95
N ARG A 528 -13.43 2.45 20.40
CA ARG A 528 -12.44 1.90 21.33
C ARG A 528 -11.82 0.65 20.71
N VAL A 529 -10.53 0.73 20.40
CA VAL A 529 -9.76 -0.32 19.73
C VAL A 529 -8.81 -0.97 20.72
N ASP A 530 -8.81 -2.29 20.77
CA ASP A 530 -7.89 -3.10 21.57
C ASP A 530 -6.74 -3.62 20.69
N LEU A 531 -5.61 -2.90 20.73
CA LEU A 531 -4.43 -3.23 19.93
C LEU A 531 -3.76 -4.55 20.34
N ASP A 532 -4.00 -5.03 21.56
CA ASP A 532 -3.47 -6.33 22.00
C ASP A 532 -4.11 -7.48 21.24
N LYS A 533 -5.34 -7.29 20.73
CA LYS A 533 -6.06 -8.28 19.91
C LYS A 533 -5.68 -8.24 18.42
N VAL A 534 -5.00 -7.22 17.96
CA VAL A 534 -4.58 -7.12 16.56
C VAL A 534 -3.57 -8.23 16.25
N PRO A 535 -3.85 -9.11 15.26
CA PRO A 535 -2.95 -10.20 14.93
C PRO A 535 -1.64 -9.69 14.34
N LYS A 536 -0.53 -10.28 14.78
CA LYS A 536 0.82 -9.86 14.44
C LYS A 536 1.55 -10.95 13.66
N LYS A 537 2.35 -10.55 12.64
CA LYS A 537 3.22 -11.46 11.88
C LYS A 537 4.33 -12.04 12.75
N TYR A 538 4.79 -11.25 13.74
CA TYR A 538 5.85 -11.62 14.69
C TYR A 538 5.75 -10.77 15.96
N ALA A 539 6.42 -11.21 17.01
CA ALA A 539 6.51 -10.48 18.27
C ALA A 539 7.41 -9.23 18.16
N GLY A 540 7.36 -8.34 19.16
CA GLY A 540 8.26 -7.18 19.25
C GLY A 540 7.76 -5.91 18.56
N LEU A 541 6.50 -5.89 18.10
CA LEU A 541 5.84 -4.66 17.65
C LEU A 541 5.33 -3.87 18.87
N ASP A 542 5.62 -2.57 18.92
CA ASP A 542 5.05 -1.69 19.93
C ASP A 542 3.64 -1.19 19.55
N GLY A 543 2.98 -0.48 20.48
CA GLY A 543 1.63 0.03 20.27
C GLY A 543 1.53 1.03 19.11
N THR A 544 2.56 1.84 18.89
CA THR A 544 2.62 2.80 17.77
C THR A 544 2.76 2.08 16.44
N GLU A 545 3.67 1.11 16.34
CA GLU A 545 3.86 0.30 15.15
C GLU A 545 2.58 -0.45 14.77
N ILE A 546 1.87 -1.04 15.76
CA ILE A 546 0.59 -1.74 15.52
C ILE A 546 -0.49 -0.75 15.03
N ALA A 547 -0.54 0.46 15.60
CA ALA A 547 -1.56 1.46 15.27
C ALA A 547 -1.44 1.99 13.83
N ILE A 548 -0.20 2.19 13.31
CA ILE A 548 0.03 2.89 12.04
C ILE A 548 0.59 2.01 10.91
N SER A 549 0.80 0.71 11.15
CA SER A 549 1.30 -0.20 10.10
C SER A 549 0.28 -0.38 8.98
N GLU A 550 0.73 -0.20 7.75
CA GLU A 550 -0.05 -0.34 6.52
C GLU A 550 0.06 -1.75 5.92
N SER A 551 0.24 -2.80 6.75
CA SER A 551 0.22 -4.18 6.26
C SER A 551 -1.04 -4.46 5.46
N GLN A 552 -0.86 -4.99 4.26
CA GLN A 552 -1.89 -5.11 3.23
C GLN A 552 -2.82 -6.31 3.42
N GLU A 553 -3.85 -6.40 2.59
CA GLU A 553 -4.88 -7.45 2.52
C GLU A 553 -5.61 -7.64 3.85
N ARG A 554 -5.98 -6.53 4.46
CA ARG A 554 -6.82 -6.48 5.66
C ARG A 554 -8.07 -5.66 5.39
N MET A 555 -9.18 -6.04 6.00
CA MET A 555 -10.43 -5.27 5.96
C MET A 555 -10.92 -5.05 7.39
N ALA A 556 -11.39 -3.84 7.67
CA ALA A 556 -12.10 -3.50 8.89
C ALA A 556 -13.61 -3.55 8.62
N VAL A 557 -14.33 -4.42 9.30
CA VAL A 557 -15.73 -4.72 9.01
C VAL A 557 -16.58 -4.44 10.24
N VAL A 558 -17.61 -3.59 10.09
CA VAL A 558 -18.58 -3.28 11.14
C VAL A 558 -19.76 -4.23 11.03
N VAL A 559 -20.03 -4.96 12.09
CA VAL A 559 -21.17 -5.87 12.19
C VAL A 559 -21.96 -5.64 13.49
N ASP A 560 -23.26 -5.93 13.44
CA ASP A 560 -24.10 -6.01 14.65
C ASP A 560 -23.56 -7.12 15.58
N PRO A 561 -23.54 -6.93 16.91
CA PRO A 561 -23.10 -7.96 17.86
C PRO A 561 -23.71 -9.34 17.67
N LYS A 562 -24.96 -9.41 17.20
CA LYS A 562 -25.68 -10.68 16.95
C LYS A 562 -25.10 -11.46 15.76
N ASP A 563 -24.44 -10.79 14.82
CA ASP A 563 -23.93 -11.36 13.56
C ASP A 563 -22.45 -11.72 13.62
N VAL A 564 -21.75 -11.41 14.74
CA VAL A 564 -20.30 -11.64 14.89
C VAL A 564 -19.93 -13.10 14.66
N ASP A 565 -20.57 -14.06 15.38
CA ASP A 565 -20.23 -15.47 15.25
C ASP A 565 -20.52 -16.00 13.83
N THR A 566 -21.57 -15.50 13.19
CA THR A 566 -21.91 -15.84 11.80
C THR A 566 -20.83 -15.36 10.84
N PHE A 567 -20.37 -14.13 10.99
CA PHE A 567 -19.29 -13.56 10.17
C PHE A 567 -17.97 -14.32 10.36
N LEU A 568 -17.60 -14.64 11.60
CA LEU A 568 -16.41 -15.46 11.90
C LEU A 568 -16.52 -16.86 11.27
N GLY A 569 -17.71 -17.44 11.25
CA GLY A 569 -17.99 -18.70 10.56
C GLY A 569 -17.69 -18.63 9.07
N TYR A 570 -18.17 -17.60 8.38
CA TYR A 570 -17.89 -17.37 6.97
C TYR A 570 -16.41 -17.12 6.67
N ALA A 571 -15.71 -16.39 7.53
CA ALA A 571 -14.27 -16.18 7.40
C ALA A 571 -13.51 -17.51 7.50
N ASN A 572 -13.89 -18.36 8.44
CA ASN A 572 -13.28 -19.66 8.63
C ASN A 572 -13.49 -20.60 7.43
N GLU A 573 -14.67 -20.56 6.78
CA GLU A 573 -14.95 -21.32 5.55
C GLU A 573 -13.98 -20.97 4.41
N GLU A 574 -13.54 -19.71 4.33
CA GLU A 574 -12.55 -19.24 3.35
C GLU A 574 -11.10 -19.32 3.86
N ASN A 575 -10.87 -19.89 5.04
CA ASN A 575 -9.54 -19.95 5.64
C ASN A 575 -8.92 -18.57 5.86
N LEU A 576 -9.74 -17.63 6.35
CA LEU A 576 -9.35 -16.28 6.71
C LEU A 576 -9.32 -16.12 8.22
N GLU A 577 -8.30 -15.42 8.72
CA GLU A 577 -8.27 -14.96 10.10
C GLU A 577 -9.22 -13.77 10.26
N ALA A 578 -10.08 -13.80 11.27
CA ALA A 578 -11.03 -12.73 11.56
C ALA A 578 -11.12 -12.56 13.07
N ILE A 579 -10.83 -11.35 13.57
CA ILE A 579 -10.73 -11.09 15.02
C ILE A 579 -11.48 -9.81 15.37
N PRO A 580 -12.43 -9.84 16.33
CA PRO A 580 -13.05 -8.64 16.89
C PRO A 580 -12.00 -7.82 17.64
N VAL A 581 -11.69 -6.62 17.15
CA VAL A 581 -10.62 -5.77 17.69
C VAL A 581 -11.12 -4.44 18.25
N ALA A 582 -12.35 -4.03 17.93
CA ALA A 582 -12.88 -2.75 18.38
C ALA A 582 -14.39 -2.79 18.60
N VAL A 583 -14.87 -1.80 19.33
CA VAL A 583 -16.30 -1.54 19.56
C VAL A 583 -16.60 -0.07 19.29
N VAL A 584 -17.75 0.20 18.66
CA VAL A 584 -18.28 1.54 18.47
C VAL A 584 -18.81 2.07 19.80
N THR A 585 -18.48 3.32 20.15
CA THR A 585 -18.85 3.95 21.43
C THR A 585 -19.75 5.17 21.21
N GLU A 586 -20.52 5.54 22.25
CA GLU A 586 -21.34 6.76 22.23
C GLU A 586 -20.47 8.03 22.29
N ASP A 587 -19.36 7.99 23.02
CA ASP A 587 -18.41 9.10 23.13
C ASP A 587 -17.64 9.25 21.80
N PRO A 588 -17.73 10.42 21.11
CA PRO A 588 -17.11 10.64 19.81
C PRO A 588 -15.59 10.86 19.93
N ARG A 589 -14.87 9.83 20.31
CA ARG A 589 -13.41 9.81 20.49
C ARG A 589 -12.80 8.59 19.82
N LEU A 590 -11.60 8.76 19.28
CA LEU A 590 -10.75 7.64 18.87
C LEU A 590 -9.87 7.23 20.06
N VAL A 591 -10.15 6.06 20.60
CA VAL A 591 -9.39 5.49 21.73
C VAL A 591 -8.68 4.20 21.29
N LEU A 592 -7.35 4.20 21.33
CA LEU A 592 -6.54 3.00 21.09
C LEU A 592 -5.90 2.54 22.40
N VAL A 593 -6.13 1.29 22.75
CA VAL A 593 -5.64 0.67 24.01
C VAL A 593 -4.56 -0.35 23.70
N TRP A 594 -3.43 -0.25 24.38
CA TRP A 594 -2.33 -1.21 24.31
C TRP A 594 -1.79 -1.51 25.71
N ARG A 595 -1.64 -2.79 26.03
CA ARG A 595 -1.25 -3.25 27.38
C ARG A 595 -2.09 -2.63 28.51
N GLY A 596 -3.39 -2.50 28.25
CA GLY A 596 -4.35 -1.92 29.18
C GLY A 596 -4.23 -0.40 29.39
N LYS A 597 -3.38 0.30 28.62
CA LYS A 597 -3.20 1.77 28.66
C LYS A 597 -3.77 2.39 27.38
N GLU A 598 -4.45 3.53 27.54
CA GLU A 598 -4.88 4.35 26.41
C GLU A 598 -3.65 5.07 25.85
N ILE A 599 -3.17 4.65 24.68
CA ILE A 599 -2.04 5.27 23.99
C ILE A 599 -2.49 6.29 22.94
N VAL A 600 -3.78 6.29 22.59
CA VAL A 600 -4.46 7.33 21.83
C VAL A 600 -5.80 7.59 22.50
N ASN A 601 -6.14 8.85 22.72
CA ASN A 601 -7.44 9.27 23.18
C ASN A 601 -7.70 10.71 22.70
N ILE A 602 -8.24 10.84 21.48
CA ILE A 602 -8.40 12.11 20.75
C ILE A 602 -9.86 12.29 20.39
N SER A 603 -10.40 13.51 20.58
CA SER A 603 -11.77 13.83 20.20
C SER A 603 -11.95 13.77 18.67
N ARG A 604 -13.10 13.28 18.22
CA ARG A 604 -13.46 13.27 16.79
C ARG A 604 -13.46 14.70 16.23
N ALA A 605 -13.98 15.65 16.98
CA ALA A 605 -14.02 17.06 16.58
C ALA A 605 -12.61 17.59 16.26
N PHE A 606 -11.59 17.19 17.02
CA PHE A 606 -10.22 17.62 16.76
C PHE A 606 -9.61 16.91 15.55
N LEU A 607 -9.81 15.60 15.41
CA LEU A 607 -9.38 14.85 14.21
C LEU A 607 -9.96 15.47 12.93
N ASP A 608 -11.24 15.81 12.94
CA ASP A 608 -11.99 16.34 11.81
C ASP A 608 -11.65 17.80 11.47
N THR A 609 -10.83 18.50 12.29
CA THR A 609 -10.28 19.82 11.91
C THR A 609 -9.38 19.72 10.69
N ASN A 610 -8.85 18.51 10.39
CA ASN A 610 -7.84 18.29 9.37
C ASN A 610 -6.60 19.19 9.52
N GLY A 611 -6.19 19.47 10.76
CA GLY A 611 -5.05 20.31 11.10
C GLY A 611 -5.32 21.82 11.02
N ALA A 612 -4.26 22.59 11.09
CA ALA A 612 -4.33 24.04 11.03
C ALA A 612 -4.73 24.55 9.63
N HIS A 613 -5.54 25.60 9.59
CA HIS A 613 -5.91 26.25 8.34
C HIS A 613 -4.67 26.77 7.59
N GLN A 614 -4.56 26.41 6.31
CA GLN A 614 -3.46 26.80 5.44
C GLN A 614 -3.96 27.80 4.39
N GLU A 615 -3.16 28.84 4.16
CA GLU A 615 -3.43 29.91 3.20
C GLU A 615 -2.20 30.17 2.34
N THR A 616 -2.42 30.53 1.08
CA THR A 616 -1.36 30.94 0.15
C THR A 616 -1.87 31.94 -0.88
N THR A 617 -0.94 32.62 -1.54
CA THR A 617 -1.19 33.42 -2.73
C THR A 617 -0.66 32.69 -3.96
N VAL A 618 -1.27 32.89 -5.13
CA VAL A 618 -0.90 32.22 -6.38
C VAL A 618 -0.66 33.23 -7.48
N GLU A 619 0.38 33.01 -8.24
CA GLU A 619 0.66 33.69 -9.51
C GLU A 619 0.50 32.67 -10.64
N VAL A 620 -0.39 32.94 -11.57
CA VAL A 620 -0.73 32.06 -12.69
C VAL A 620 0.06 32.53 -13.92
N GLU A 621 1.06 31.73 -14.29
CA GLU A 621 1.78 31.93 -15.55
C GLU A 621 0.84 31.74 -16.72
N ILE A 622 0.89 32.67 -17.69
CA ILE A 622 0.06 32.61 -18.87
C ILE A 622 0.87 32.08 -20.05
N PRO A 623 0.44 30.97 -20.69
CA PRO A 623 1.11 30.46 -21.88
C PRO A 623 1.09 31.46 -23.02
N ASN A 624 2.15 31.47 -23.82
CA ASN A 624 2.25 32.19 -25.06
C ASN A 624 1.89 31.28 -26.24
N LYS A 625 1.62 31.89 -27.43
CA LYS A 625 1.33 31.14 -28.66
C LYS A 625 2.52 30.33 -29.16
N GLU A 626 3.72 30.85 -28.90
CA GLU A 626 4.95 30.12 -29.22
C GLU A 626 5.03 28.84 -28.39
N GLY A 627 5.27 27.70 -29.04
CA GLY A 627 5.26 26.38 -28.37
C GLY A 627 3.85 25.77 -28.15
N ASN A 628 2.84 26.26 -28.86
CA ASN A 628 1.50 25.67 -28.80
C ASN A 628 1.48 24.30 -29.47
N LEU A 629 1.21 23.26 -28.67
CA LEU A 629 1.14 21.86 -29.11
C LEU A 629 0.21 21.62 -30.30
N PHE A 630 -0.82 22.43 -30.50
CA PHE A 630 -1.77 22.32 -31.62
C PHE A 630 -1.30 23.03 -32.88
N GLU A 631 -0.34 23.93 -32.78
CA GLU A 631 0.25 24.67 -33.92
C GLU A 631 1.59 24.04 -34.35
N GLU A 632 2.37 23.49 -33.41
CA GLU A 632 3.58 22.72 -33.69
C GLU A 632 3.22 21.27 -33.97
N ARG A 633 3.07 20.89 -35.21
CA ARG A 633 3.00 19.48 -35.59
C ARG A 633 4.42 18.91 -35.51
N PRO A 634 4.67 17.87 -34.71
CA PRO A 634 5.94 17.16 -34.83
C PRO A 634 6.10 16.65 -36.25
N ASP A 635 7.28 16.83 -36.83
CA ASP A 635 7.67 16.18 -38.08
C ASP A 635 7.58 14.67 -37.90
N VAL A 636 6.40 14.12 -38.14
CA VAL A 636 6.23 12.68 -38.25
C VAL A 636 6.65 12.34 -39.67
N ALA A 637 7.82 11.75 -39.80
CA ALA A 637 8.21 11.15 -41.09
C ALA A 637 7.16 10.12 -41.47
N ASP A 638 6.63 10.22 -42.69
CA ASP A 638 5.69 9.28 -43.31
C ASP A 638 6.23 7.85 -43.34
#